data_24be6626e2eecc5b3cefd6cf1c893c50
#
_entry.id   24be6626e2eecc5b3cefd6cf1c893c50
#
_cell.length_a   1.000
_cell.length_b   1.000
_cell.length_c   1.000
_cell.angle_alpha   90.00
_cell.angle_beta   90.00
_cell.angle_gamma   90.00
#
_symmetry.space_group_name_H-M   'P 1'
#
loop_
_entity.id
_entity.type
_entity.pdbx_description
1 polymer ?
#
loop_
_entity_poly.entity_id
_entity_poly.type
_entity_poly.pdbx_seq_one_letter_code
_entity_poly.pdbx_strand_id
1 'polypeptide(L)'
;MDNQVQNNPNQGAARRQKRSLIMLAICVALILIATIFGSMIQTAGWKYTTEDLRNATNKGTISLVAVDDGATEAKDYTVNGKVLSGILFRPKNAEPGSRPAVVFSHGLYNNREMQLQNAIELVRRGYVVLVIDQHNHGHNTSGTSSFFDSTHLDAAKYLYNLPEVDKARVGVSGHSMGGMSTSNVLSKDGRKAGSQTEENFKAGNNMGIVSAYLLQAANAPTSVAPNVIAVGVLKGNADEFFFNSTLKEATYVAKNRGTVTEANYANGKFYLKKGGEYVLQTADDRFRPTAQYYELTTSANTAWYLQSKQAFTFTRGFAPTAADDWATVNGGIYANGQLLAQPDGRKLVSVANKGMQLASTANSLRVVYEAKETHPMNHCSTKSAAHMIDFFYNAFGNVDGISYKAPTNQTWWIKEAFAGIGIIALFAMLLPIIDLLLQTRLFASLKGEPSEAPILLTRPRKHVSYWLGGLLTTIFGAISFHNLVAEGNWYSKLGLNKLLDNAAEGFIYVNVGKMAAWGMMCAVFAIVVTGLIWLVNHIINVIKYGDDFAAHDERPFEGFKIRSLGNILKTIGLAAILVAIFYGTVTLIWNTTRVQMQVWVFGPRVFNFERIASMVKYIPFFAIYYLVMAALAQGYRVKDLPEWATIAINVVFNVAGFMIIVWYANSYFINVGAMMHTSNNMHYIHAFPMIPSIAIATVMARRIYVRTGNAWLAGLVNASLMTIIACANTSLQGTVAWVYGA
;
A
#
# COMPACT_ATOMS: atom_id res chain seq x y z
N MET A 1 -53.48 37.23 15.19
CA MET A 1 -53.78 36.23 14.15
C MET A 1 -52.51 35.44 13.92
N ASP A 2 -52.30 34.40 14.74
CA ASP A 2 -51.15 33.51 14.61
C ASP A 2 -51.38 32.54 13.47
N ASN A 3 -50.67 32.74 12.37
CA ASN A 3 -50.55 31.77 11.29
C ASN A 3 -49.68 30.62 11.78
N GLN A 4 -50.23 29.67 12.52
CA GLN A 4 -49.67 28.34 12.67
C GLN A 4 -49.72 27.65 11.30
N VAL A 5 -48.60 27.66 10.57
CA VAL A 5 -48.39 26.82 9.42
C VAL A 5 -48.43 25.37 9.93
N GLN A 6 -49.59 24.72 9.82
CA GLN A 6 -49.76 23.28 10.05
C GLN A 6 -48.80 22.56 9.08
N ASN A 7 -47.64 22.14 9.60
CA ASN A 7 -46.70 21.28 8.86
C ASN A 7 -47.41 19.94 8.58
N ASN A 8 -47.97 19.80 7.39
CA ASN A 8 -48.60 18.56 6.94
C ASN A 8 -47.53 17.44 6.96
N PRO A 9 -47.69 16.37 7.78
CA PRO A 9 -46.71 15.28 7.94
C PRO A 9 -46.31 14.65 6.61
N ASN A 10 -47.23 14.59 5.64
CA ASN A 10 -46.97 14.06 4.31
C ASN A 10 -46.04 14.96 3.48
N GLN A 11 -46.12 16.29 3.63
CA GLN A 11 -45.19 17.21 2.96
C GLN A 11 -43.75 17.11 3.55
N GLY A 12 -43.65 16.91 4.87
CA GLY A 12 -42.38 16.69 5.54
C GLY A 12 -41.69 15.38 5.11
N ALA A 13 -42.45 14.31 4.93
CA ALA A 13 -41.94 13.03 4.44
C ALA A 13 -41.47 13.13 2.98
N ALA A 14 -42.28 13.74 2.09
CA ALA A 14 -41.94 13.94 0.69
C ALA A 14 -40.67 14.82 0.52
N ARG A 15 -40.53 15.89 1.31
CA ARG A 15 -39.29 16.72 1.30
C ARG A 15 -38.07 15.93 1.72
N ARG A 16 -38.17 15.09 2.76
CA ARG A 16 -37.06 14.22 3.21
C ARG A 16 -36.69 13.22 2.13
N GLN A 17 -37.66 12.54 1.52
CA GLN A 17 -37.40 11.61 0.42
C GLN A 17 -36.70 12.28 -0.77
N LYS A 18 -37.19 13.44 -1.22
CA LYS A 18 -36.60 14.22 -2.29
C LYS A 18 -35.15 14.58 -1.97
N ARG A 19 -34.86 15.02 -0.73
CA ARG A 19 -33.46 15.33 -0.27
C ARG A 19 -32.57 14.10 -0.34
N SER A 20 -33.04 12.94 0.13
CA SER A 20 -32.27 11.69 0.09
C SER A 20 -32.00 11.24 -1.34
N LEU A 21 -32.96 11.35 -2.25
CA LEU A 21 -32.77 11.04 -3.67
C LEU A 21 -31.75 11.97 -4.32
N ILE A 22 -31.77 13.27 -4.02
CA ILE A 22 -30.79 14.24 -4.53
C ILE A 22 -29.39 13.90 -4.00
N MET A 23 -29.26 13.60 -2.70
CA MET A 23 -27.97 13.22 -2.11
C MET A 23 -27.44 11.93 -2.71
N LEU A 24 -28.29 10.93 -2.93
CA LEU A 24 -27.92 9.68 -3.59
C LEU A 24 -27.43 9.93 -5.01
N ALA A 25 -28.14 10.75 -5.78
CA ALA A 25 -27.76 11.13 -7.14
C ALA A 25 -26.40 11.84 -7.16
N ILE A 26 -26.12 12.72 -6.20
CA ILE A 26 -24.80 13.38 -6.06
C ILE A 26 -23.72 12.35 -5.78
N CYS A 27 -23.93 11.42 -4.83
CA CYS A 27 -22.95 10.38 -4.53
C CYS A 27 -22.68 9.48 -5.75
N VAL A 28 -23.72 9.05 -6.46
CA VAL A 28 -23.59 8.26 -7.69
C VAL A 28 -22.83 9.05 -8.76
N ALA A 29 -23.13 10.33 -8.95
CA ALA A 29 -22.41 11.19 -9.89
C ALA A 29 -20.92 11.31 -9.54
N LEU A 30 -20.58 11.48 -8.26
CA LEU A 30 -19.18 11.53 -7.79
C LEU A 30 -18.47 10.19 -8.00
N ILE A 31 -19.13 9.06 -7.76
CA ILE A 31 -18.58 7.72 -8.04
C ILE A 31 -18.33 7.55 -9.54
N LEU A 32 -19.27 7.96 -10.39
CA LEU A 32 -19.11 7.89 -11.85
C LEU A 32 -17.96 8.79 -12.33
N ILE A 33 -17.88 10.02 -11.84
CA ILE A 33 -16.78 10.94 -12.15
C ILE A 33 -15.43 10.30 -11.75
N ALA A 34 -15.33 9.82 -10.50
CA ALA A 34 -14.13 9.18 -10.00
C ALA A 34 -13.72 7.96 -10.84
N THR A 35 -14.69 7.15 -11.25
CA THR A 35 -14.48 5.95 -12.06
C THR A 35 -14.04 6.30 -13.49
N ILE A 36 -14.72 7.24 -14.14
CA ILE A 36 -14.42 7.66 -15.51
C ILE A 36 -13.02 8.27 -15.60
N PHE A 37 -12.73 9.25 -14.75
CA PHE A 37 -11.41 9.89 -14.72
C PHE A 37 -10.30 8.93 -14.26
N GLY A 38 -10.58 8.09 -13.27
CA GLY A 38 -9.67 7.02 -12.85
C GLY A 38 -9.31 6.08 -14.00
N SER A 39 -10.30 5.64 -14.77
CA SER A 39 -10.11 4.80 -15.96
C SER A 39 -9.32 5.53 -17.06
N MET A 40 -9.67 6.77 -17.33
CA MET A 40 -8.99 7.59 -18.33
C MET A 40 -7.50 7.76 -18.00
N ILE A 41 -7.17 8.02 -16.73
CA ILE A 41 -5.79 8.21 -16.30
C ILE A 41 -5.01 6.91 -16.37
N GLN A 42 -5.53 5.82 -15.80
CA GLN A 42 -4.80 4.55 -15.76
C GLN A 42 -4.60 3.91 -17.13
N THR A 43 -5.40 4.27 -18.12
CA THR A 43 -5.33 3.76 -19.50
C THR A 43 -4.76 4.76 -20.52
N ALA A 44 -4.10 5.80 -20.03
CA ALA A 44 -3.52 6.87 -20.86
C ALA A 44 -4.52 7.46 -21.88
N GLY A 45 -5.71 7.85 -21.40
CA GLY A 45 -6.78 8.39 -22.27
C GLY A 45 -7.47 7.31 -23.10
N TRP A 46 -7.69 6.13 -22.51
CA TRP A 46 -8.30 4.94 -23.14
C TRP A 46 -7.54 4.39 -24.35
N LYS A 47 -6.26 4.71 -24.48
CA LYS A 47 -5.38 4.13 -25.49
C LYS A 47 -4.96 2.69 -25.15
N TYR A 48 -5.20 2.27 -23.91
CA TYR A 48 -4.89 0.94 -23.38
C TYR A 48 -6.16 0.20 -22.98
N THR A 49 -6.10 -1.13 -23.11
CA THR A 49 -7.02 -2.05 -22.44
C THR A 49 -6.45 -2.41 -21.07
N THR A 50 -7.33 -2.76 -20.14
CA THR A 50 -6.97 -3.28 -18.82
C THR A 50 -7.63 -4.63 -18.63
N GLU A 51 -6.83 -5.67 -18.45
CA GLU A 51 -7.29 -7.06 -18.35
C GLU A 51 -7.00 -7.60 -16.93
N ASP A 52 -8.00 -8.25 -16.32
CA ASP A 52 -7.83 -8.99 -15.05
C ASP A 52 -7.44 -10.43 -15.38
N LEU A 53 -6.16 -10.73 -15.31
CA LEU A 53 -5.62 -12.04 -15.61
C LEU A 53 -5.73 -12.94 -14.38
N ARG A 54 -6.28 -14.14 -14.59
CA ARG A 54 -6.31 -15.21 -13.59
C ARG A 54 -6.07 -16.54 -14.27
N ASN A 55 -5.08 -17.29 -13.78
CA ASN A 55 -4.66 -18.57 -14.36
C ASN A 55 -4.33 -18.48 -15.86
N ALA A 56 -3.95 -17.31 -16.35
CA ALA A 56 -3.57 -17.10 -17.72
C ALA A 56 -2.21 -17.76 -18.00
N THR A 57 -2.14 -18.47 -19.12
CA THR A 57 -0.91 -19.13 -19.57
C THR A 57 -0.67 -18.76 -21.04
N ASN A 58 0.58 -18.46 -21.37
CA ASN A 58 0.99 -18.21 -22.74
C ASN A 58 2.27 -19.02 -23.06
N LYS A 59 2.42 -19.40 -24.30
CA LYS A 59 3.56 -20.17 -24.81
C LYS A 59 4.23 -19.37 -25.92
N GLY A 60 5.54 -19.41 -25.96
CA GLY A 60 6.35 -18.81 -27.02
C GLY A 60 7.65 -19.56 -27.18
N THR A 61 8.45 -19.12 -28.14
CA THR A 61 9.75 -19.73 -28.46
C THR A 61 10.84 -18.69 -28.37
N ILE A 62 11.97 -19.09 -27.86
CA ILE A 62 13.20 -18.31 -27.86
C ILE A 62 14.34 -19.19 -28.40
N SER A 63 15.11 -18.64 -29.34
CA SER A 63 16.30 -19.31 -29.89
C SER A 63 17.55 -18.92 -29.08
N LEU A 64 18.22 -19.88 -28.48
CA LEU A 64 19.38 -19.68 -27.64
C LEU A 64 20.50 -20.66 -27.99
N VAL A 65 21.74 -20.19 -27.80
CA VAL A 65 22.94 -21.03 -27.85
C VAL A 65 23.39 -21.36 -26.44
N ALA A 66 23.47 -22.63 -26.11
CA ALA A 66 23.99 -23.11 -24.82
C ALA A 66 25.50 -23.24 -24.92
N VAL A 67 26.23 -22.22 -24.46
CA VAL A 67 27.69 -22.14 -24.66
C VAL A 67 28.49 -22.95 -23.66
N ASP A 68 27.92 -23.25 -22.50
CA ASP A 68 28.64 -23.96 -21.43
C ASP A 68 28.75 -25.47 -21.66
N ASP A 69 27.93 -26.04 -22.52
CA ASP A 69 28.00 -27.45 -22.94
C ASP A 69 28.58 -27.64 -24.35
N GLY A 70 29.21 -26.58 -24.90
CA GLY A 70 29.89 -26.61 -26.18
C GLY A 70 28.97 -26.50 -27.40
N ALA A 71 27.68 -26.16 -27.21
CA ALA A 71 26.79 -25.91 -28.31
C ALA A 71 27.26 -24.72 -29.15
N THR A 72 27.19 -24.86 -30.48
CA THR A 72 27.57 -23.80 -31.43
C THR A 72 26.36 -23.28 -32.21
N GLU A 73 25.27 -24.03 -32.20
CA GLU A 73 24.03 -23.70 -32.90
C GLU A 73 22.92 -23.28 -31.95
N ALA A 74 22.13 -22.31 -32.37
CA ALA A 74 20.94 -21.92 -31.64
C ALA A 74 19.87 -23.02 -31.76
N LYS A 75 19.24 -23.32 -30.63
CA LYS A 75 18.07 -24.19 -30.53
C LYS A 75 16.88 -23.43 -30.03
N ASP A 76 15.70 -23.87 -30.44
CA ASP A 76 14.44 -23.29 -30.02
C ASP A 76 13.96 -23.91 -28.70
N TYR A 77 13.73 -23.06 -27.69
CA TYR A 77 13.20 -23.45 -26.40
C TYR A 77 11.81 -22.84 -26.19
N THR A 78 10.86 -23.67 -25.76
CA THR A 78 9.52 -23.18 -25.44
C THR A 78 9.54 -22.45 -24.10
N VAL A 79 9.03 -21.22 -24.09
CA VAL A 79 8.83 -20.42 -22.89
C VAL A 79 7.37 -20.47 -22.48
N ASN A 80 7.08 -21.01 -21.30
CA ASN A 80 5.75 -21.01 -20.70
C ASN A 80 5.67 -19.90 -19.66
N GLY A 81 4.74 -18.94 -19.88
CA GLY A 81 4.40 -17.91 -18.89
C GLY A 81 3.05 -18.19 -18.24
N LYS A 82 2.99 -18.17 -16.92
CA LYS A 82 1.76 -18.37 -16.14
C LYS A 82 1.52 -17.19 -15.21
N VAL A 83 0.31 -16.63 -15.25
CA VAL A 83 -0.13 -15.56 -14.35
C VAL A 83 -1.27 -16.07 -13.52
N LEU A 84 -1.07 -16.22 -12.22
CA LEU A 84 -2.11 -16.68 -11.28
C LEU A 84 -3.08 -15.57 -10.92
N SER A 85 -2.58 -14.34 -10.78
CA SER A 85 -3.38 -13.12 -10.63
C SER A 85 -2.57 -11.90 -11.07
N GLY A 86 -3.16 -11.06 -11.92
CA GLY A 86 -2.50 -9.83 -12.38
C GLY A 86 -3.45 -8.87 -13.08
N ILE A 87 -3.03 -7.61 -13.20
CA ILE A 87 -3.68 -6.61 -14.05
C ILE A 87 -2.72 -6.28 -15.19
N LEU A 88 -3.12 -6.60 -16.38
CA LEU A 88 -2.36 -6.34 -17.60
C LEU A 88 -2.88 -5.11 -18.32
N PHE A 89 -1.96 -4.19 -18.62
CA PHE A 89 -2.20 -3.00 -19.43
C PHE A 89 -1.58 -3.21 -20.81
N ARG A 90 -2.41 -3.25 -21.85
CA ARG A 90 -1.99 -3.46 -23.24
C ARG A 90 -2.39 -2.27 -24.12
N PRO A 91 -1.51 -1.76 -24.98
CA PRO A 91 -1.88 -0.76 -25.97
C PRO A 91 -2.90 -1.37 -26.96
N LYS A 92 -3.95 -0.60 -27.29
CA LYS A 92 -4.98 -1.08 -28.25
C LYS A 92 -4.43 -1.26 -29.65
N ASN A 93 -3.49 -0.40 -30.03
CA ASN A 93 -2.86 -0.41 -31.34
C ASN A 93 -1.34 -0.37 -31.17
N ALA A 94 -0.70 -1.49 -31.32
CA ALA A 94 0.75 -1.62 -31.30
C ALA A 94 1.22 -2.59 -32.35
N GLU A 95 2.26 -2.20 -33.06
CA GLU A 95 2.91 -3.11 -33.99
C GLU A 95 3.60 -4.26 -33.24
N PRO A 96 3.67 -5.46 -33.81
CA PRO A 96 4.39 -6.55 -33.21
C PRO A 96 5.84 -6.18 -32.85
N GLY A 97 6.28 -6.57 -31.66
CA GLY A 97 7.64 -6.32 -31.19
C GLY A 97 8.02 -4.85 -30.96
N SER A 98 7.04 -3.94 -30.90
CA SER A 98 7.33 -2.49 -30.80
C SER A 98 7.39 -1.95 -29.38
N ARG A 99 6.90 -2.69 -28.37
CA ARG A 99 6.69 -2.16 -27.02
C ARG A 99 7.59 -2.82 -25.99
N PRO A 100 8.32 -2.03 -25.18
CA PRO A 100 8.96 -2.57 -23.99
C PRO A 100 7.89 -3.03 -23.00
N ALA A 101 8.22 -4.01 -22.16
CA ALA A 101 7.28 -4.57 -21.20
C ALA A 101 7.91 -4.66 -19.81
N VAL A 102 7.10 -4.43 -18.76
CA VAL A 102 7.57 -4.49 -17.37
C VAL A 102 6.54 -5.21 -16.49
N VAL A 103 7.03 -6.15 -15.66
CA VAL A 103 6.27 -6.74 -14.57
C VAL A 103 6.59 -6.01 -13.28
N PHE A 104 5.55 -5.67 -12.50
CA PHE A 104 5.68 -5.15 -11.16
C PHE A 104 5.08 -6.09 -10.12
N SER A 105 5.81 -6.26 -9.01
CA SER A 105 5.40 -7.06 -7.86
C SER A 105 5.38 -6.22 -6.58
N HIS A 106 4.39 -6.49 -5.73
CA HIS A 106 4.18 -5.75 -4.47
C HIS A 106 5.01 -6.29 -3.31
N GLY A 107 5.02 -5.56 -2.18
CA GLY A 107 5.63 -5.96 -0.91
C GLY A 107 4.74 -6.89 -0.08
N LEU A 108 5.29 -7.36 1.05
CA LEU A 108 4.57 -8.21 2.00
C LEU A 108 3.30 -7.52 2.51
N TYR A 109 2.22 -8.28 2.70
CA TYR A 109 0.88 -7.84 3.11
C TYR A 109 0.18 -6.87 2.15
N ASN A 110 0.72 -6.66 0.97
CA ASN A 110 0.15 -5.80 -0.05
C ASN A 110 -0.54 -6.62 -1.16
N ASN A 111 -0.84 -5.96 -2.24
CA ASN A 111 -1.52 -6.52 -3.41
C ASN A 111 -1.03 -5.81 -4.67
N ARG A 112 -1.43 -6.32 -5.84
CA ARG A 112 -1.05 -5.80 -7.15
C ARG A 112 -1.38 -4.31 -7.35
N GLU A 113 -2.43 -3.80 -6.71
CA GLU A 113 -2.85 -2.41 -6.84
C GLU A 113 -1.83 -1.42 -6.25
N MET A 114 -0.97 -1.88 -5.34
CA MET A 114 0.11 -1.06 -4.76
C MET A 114 1.17 -0.61 -5.78
N GLN A 115 1.23 -1.27 -6.93
CA GLN A 115 2.16 -0.91 -8.00
C GLN A 115 1.52 -0.06 -9.11
N LEU A 116 0.26 0.37 -8.94
CA LEU A 116 -0.45 1.14 -9.96
C LEU A 116 0.18 2.49 -10.26
N GLN A 117 0.82 3.15 -9.29
CA GLN A 117 1.58 4.38 -9.59
C GLN A 117 2.63 4.15 -10.67
N ASN A 118 3.41 3.06 -10.53
CA ASN A 118 4.47 2.71 -11.48
C ASN A 118 3.87 2.26 -12.83
N ALA A 119 2.81 1.45 -12.77
CA ALA A 119 2.12 0.99 -13.97
C ALA A 119 1.55 2.15 -14.80
N ILE A 120 0.81 3.07 -14.17
CA ILE A 120 0.21 4.24 -14.84
C ILE A 120 1.29 5.05 -15.56
N GLU A 121 2.43 5.26 -14.92
CA GLU A 121 3.47 6.10 -15.50
C GLU A 121 4.20 5.44 -16.67
N LEU A 122 4.40 4.13 -16.65
CA LEU A 122 4.97 3.42 -17.82
C LEU A 122 3.93 3.24 -18.93
N VAL A 123 2.66 2.99 -18.62
CA VAL A 123 1.56 2.97 -19.61
C VAL A 123 1.49 4.29 -20.37
N ARG A 124 1.59 5.43 -19.70
CA ARG A 124 1.63 6.76 -20.35
C ARG A 124 2.83 6.96 -21.28
N ARG A 125 3.86 6.13 -21.12
CA ARG A 125 5.11 6.17 -21.89
C ARG A 125 5.20 5.06 -22.94
N GLY A 126 4.10 4.35 -23.14
CA GLY A 126 3.97 3.40 -24.26
C GLY A 126 4.32 1.95 -23.93
N TYR A 127 4.61 1.62 -22.67
CA TYR A 127 4.99 0.27 -22.23
C TYR A 127 3.77 -0.66 -22.07
N VAL A 128 3.98 -1.94 -22.29
CA VAL A 128 3.09 -2.99 -21.79
C VAL A 128 3.43 -3.23 -20.34
N VAL A 129 2.44 -3.23 -19.46
CA VAL A 129 2.70 -3.36 -18.01
C VAL A 129 1.80 -4.43 -17.39
N LEU A 130 2.40 -5.29 -16.57
CA LEU A 130 1.69 -6.29 -15.78
C LEU A 130 2.01 -6.10 -14.29
N VAL A 131 0.99 -5.84 -13.48
CA VAL A 131 1.11 -5.84 -12.02
C VAL A 131 0.53 -7.14 -11.47
N ILE A 132 1.25 -7.85 -10.60
CA ILE A 132 0.88 -9.19 -10.14
C ILE A 132 0.60 -9.24 -8.64
N ASP A 133 -0.27 -10.18 -8.22
CA ASP A 133 -0.32 -10.67 -6.86
C ASP A 133 0.63 -11.85 -6.69
N GLN A 134 1.52 -11.81 -5.72
CA GLN A 134 2.36 -12.94 -5.35
C GLN A 134 1.55 -14.04 -4.66
N HIS A 135 2.12 -15.23 -4.50
CA HIS A 135 1.44 -16.33 -3.80
C HIS A 135 0.88 -15.90 -2.44
N ASN A 136 -0.32 -16.36 -2.12
CA ASN A 136 -1.06 -16.03 -0.88
C ASN A 136 -1.34 -14.54 -0.64
N HIS A 137 -1.28 -13.71 -1.69
CA HIS A 137 -1.66 -12.30 -1.64
C HIS A 137 -2.77 -12.00 -2.65
N GLY A 138 -3.58 -10.99 -2.32
CA GLY A 138 -4.64 -10.51 -3.21
C GLY A 138 -5.57 -11.61 -3.69
N HIS A 139 -5.66 -11.78 -5.01
CA HIS A 139 -6.44 -12.84 -5.64
C HIS A 139 -5.64 -14.14 -5.92
N ASN A 140 -4.33 -14.13 -5.73
CA ASN A 140 -3.50 -15.31 -5.87
C ASN A 140 -3.52 -16.12 -4.57
N THR A 141 -4.36 -17.14 -4.51
CA THR A 141 -4.59 -17.96 -3.31
C THR A 141 -3.89 -19.30 -3.34
N SER A 142 -2.98 -19.49 -4.29
CA SER A 142 -2.22 -20.75 -4.47
C SER A 142 -0.80 -20.64 -3.93
N GLY A 143 -0.22 -21.79 -3.64
CA GLY A 143 1.17 -21.90 -3.25
C GLY A 143 1.46 -21.41 -1.83
N THR A 144 2.74 -21.38 -1.51
CA THR A 144 3.27 -20.78 -0.28
C THR A 144 3.98 -19.52 -0.63
N SER A 145 3.64 -18.42 0.00
CA SER A 145 4.34 -17.15 -0.20
C SER A 145 5.81 -17.29 0.20
N SER A 146 6.66 -16.72 -0.60
CA SER A 146 8.10 -16.73 -0.39
C SER A 146 8.71 -15.43 -0.92
N PHE A 147 9.74 -14.93 -0.27
CA PHE A 147 10.56 -13.84 -0.80
C PHE A 147 11.28 -14.22 -2.11
N PHE A 148 11.31 -15.50 -2.43
CA PHE A 148 11.90 -16.04 -3.65
C PHE A 148 10.84 -16.69 -4.56
N ASP A 149 9.67 -16.07 -4.61
CA ASP A 149 8.54 -16.51 -5.41
C ASP A 149 8.87 -16.58 -6.91
N SER A 150 8.40 -17.63 -7.59
CA SER A 150 8.56 -17.81 -9.03
C SER A 150 7.53 -17.03 -9.86
N THR A 151 6.43 -16.58 -9.25
CA THR A 151 5.32 -15.90 -9.94
C THR A 151 5.80 -14.71 -10.77
N HIS A 152 6.82 -14.01 -10.28
CA HIS A 152 7.40 -12.85 -10.95
C HIS A 152 8.10 -13.23 -12.28
N LEU A 153 8.88 -14.33 -12.28
CA LEU A 153 9.52 -14.83 -13.50
C LEU A 153 8.49 -15.39 -14.49
N ASP A 154 7.49 -16.12 -13.99
CA ASP A 154 6.42 -16.66 -14.85
C ASP A 154 5.60 -15.54 -15.51
N ALA A 155 5.37 -14.45 -14.80
CA ALA A 155 4.73 -13.25 -15.34
C ALA A 155 5.61 -12.56 -16.39
N ALA A 156 6.94 -12.51 -16.19
CA ALA A 156 7.87 -12.00 -17.19
C ALA A 156 7.87 -12.87 -18.47
N LYS A 157 7.86 -14.20 -18.34
CA LYS A 157 7.70 -15.13 -19.45
C LYS A 157 6.37 -14.93 -20.18
N TYR A 158 5.29 -14.64 -19.43
CA TYR A 158 3.99 -14.33 -20.04
C TYR A 158 4.08 -13.06 -20.90
N LEU A 159 4.66 -11.96 -20.40
CA LEU A 159 4.84 -10.73 -21.18
C LEU A 159 5.74 -10.94 -22.39
N TYR A 160 6.83 -11.67 -22.21
CA TYR A 160 7.77 -11.98 -23.30
C TYR A 160 7.08 -12.61 -24.52
N ASN A 161 6.03 -13.39 -24.31
CA ASN A 161 5.30 -14.07 -25.36
C ASN A 161 4.19 -13.25 -26.03
N LEU A 162 3.88 -12.06 -25.51
CA LEU A 162 2.88 -11.19 -26.13
C LEU A 162 3.39 -10.65 -27.48
N PRO A 163 2.57 -10.61 -28.51
CA PRO A 163 3.01 -10.26 -29.86
C PRO A 163 3.55 -8.82 -29.96
N GLU A 164 2.97 -7.87 -29.24
CA GLU A 164 3.38 -6.47 -29.25
C GLU A 164 4.67 -6.20 -28.46
N VAL A 165 5.14 -7.16 -27.66
CA VAL A 165 6.31 -6.97 -26.80
C VAL A 165 7.60 -7.13 -27.57
N ASP A 166 8.48 -6.15 -27.43
CA ASP A 166 9.87 -6.23 -27.85
C ASP A 166 10.64 -7.16 -26.90
N LYS A 167 11.02 -8.30 -27.41
CA LYS A 167 11.70 -9.36 -26.65
C LYS A 167 13.07 -8.96 -26.07
N ALA A 168 13.68 -7.93 -26.61
CA ALA A 168 14.92 -7.36 -26.09
C ALA A 168 14.69 -6.39 -24.93
N ARG A 169 13.45 -5.93 -24.69
CA ARG A 169 13.11 -4.89 -23.71
C ARG A 169 12.05 -5.36 -22.71
N VAL A 170 12.32 -6.48 -22.04
CA VAL A 170 11.48 -6.99 -20.96
C VAL A 170 12.16 -6.72 -19.61
N GLY A 171 11.46 -6.06 -18.72
CA GLY A 171 11.94 -5.68 -17.39
C GLY A 171 11.08 -6.24 -16.26
N VAL A 172 11.67 -6.31 -15.08
CA VAL A 172 11.00 -6.67 -13.84
C VAL A 172 11.33 -5.68 -12.73
N SER A 173 10.37 -5.41 -11.88
CA SER A 173 10.57 -4.57 -10.72
C SER A 173 9.60 -4.96 -9.62
N GLY A 174 9.93 -4.62 -8.38
CA GLY A 174 9.04 -4.85 -7.25
C GLY A 174 9.55 -4.22 -5.98
N HIS A 175 8.62 -3.98 -5.06
CA HIS A 175 8.88 -3.32 -3.80
C HIS A 175 9.02 -4.34 -2.66
N SER A 176 10.04 -4.20 -1.81
CA SER A 176 10.25 -5.00 -0.60
C SER A 176 10.32 -6.51 -0.93
N MET A 177 9.36 -7.31 -0.52
CA MET A 177 9.26 -8.72 -0.93
C MET A 177 9.28 -8.86 -2.46
N GLY A 178 8.63 -7.97 -3.19
CA GLY A 178 8.69 -7.90 -4.66
C GLY A 178 10.08 -7.53 -5.18
N GLY A 179 10.83 -6.70 -4.45
CA GLY A 179 12.23 -6.39 -4.76
C GLY A 179 13.13 -7.62 -4.58
N MET A 180 12.91 -8.41 -3.54
CA MET A 180 13.62 -9.67 -3.34
C MET A 180 13.22 -10.71 -4.39
N SER A 181 11.94 -10.76 -4.77
CA SER A 181 11.46 -11.58 -5.89
C SER A 181 12.11 -11.15 -7.20
N THR A 182 12.32 -9.84 -7.43
CA THR A 182 13.10 -9.31 -8.57
C THR A 182 14.54 -9.84 -8.55
N SER A 183 15.18 -9.86 -7.37
CA SER A 183 16.52 -10.46 -7.22
C SER A 183 16.52 -11.97 -7.53
N ASN A 184 15.48 -12.68 -7.16
CA ASN A 184 15.30 -14.09 -7.50
C ASN A 184 15.17 -14.31 -9.02
N VAL A 185 14.41 -13.46 -9.72
CA VAL A 185 14.33 -13.49 -11.19
C VAL A 185 15.70 -13.29 -11.79
N LEU A 186 16.47 -12.30 -11.33
CA LEU A 186 17.84 -12.06 -11.77
C LEU A 186 18.74 -13.29 -11.55
N SER A 187 18.56 -13.98 -10.42
CA SER A 187 19.32 -15.19 -10.12
C SER A 187 18.98 -16.37 -11.04
N LYS A 188 17.70 -16.51 -11.41
CA LYS A 188 17.22 -17.64 -12.22
C LYS A 188 17.34 -17.41 -13.72
N ASP A 189 17.07 -16.20 -14.19
CA ASP A 189 17.01 -15.89 -15.61
C ASP A 189 18.29 -15.24 -16.16
N GLY A 190 19.09 -14.60 -15.29
CA GLY A 190 20.36 -14.02 -15.71
C GLY A 190 21.31 -15.09 -16.20
N ARG A 191 21.79 -14.96 -17.47
CA ARG A 191 22.67 -15.92 -18.12
C ARG A 191 24.07 -15.88 -17.47
N LYS A 192 24.28 -16.70 -16.47
CA LYS A 192 25.54 -16.81 -15.73
C LYS A 192 26.48 -17.76 -16.44
N ALA A 193 27.78 -17.41 -16.50
CA ALA A 193 28.80 -18.35 -16.90
C ALA A 193 28.76 -19.60 -16.01
N GLY A 194 28.97 -20.77 -16.59
CA GLY A 194 28.87 -22.06 -15.91
C GLY A 194 27.43 -22.56 -15.69
N SER A 195 26.41 -21.84 -16.21
CA SER A 195 25.00 -22.20 -16.08
C SER A 195 24.23 -22.07 -17.39
N GLN A 196 24.90 -21.83 -18.50
CA GLN A 196 24.26 -21.69 -19.81
C GLN A 196 24.20 -23.05 -20.55
N THR A 197 23.69 -24.06 -19.86
CA THR A 197 23.55 -25.42 -20.40
C THR A 197 22.18 -25.62 -21.03
N GLU A 198 22.09 -26.56 -21.96
CA GLU A 198 20.83 -26.95 -22.58
C GLU A 198 19.79 -27.43 -21.53
N GLU A 199 20.28 -28.14 -20.51
CA GLU A 199 19.43 -28.60 -19.40
C GLU A 199 18.80 -27.42 -18.66
N ASN A 200 19.59 -26.40 -18.31
CA ASN A 200 19.07 -25.19 -17.65
C ASN A 200 18.09 -24.42 -18.52
N PHE A 201 18.34 -24.35 -19.83
CA PHE A 201 17.39 -23.70 -20.74
C PHE A 201 16.08 -24.48 -20.87
N LYS A 202 16.13 -25.81 -20.94
CA LYS A 202 14.94 -26.69 -20.91
C LYS A 202 14.15 -26.53 -19.60
N ALA A 203 14.85 -26.32 -18.47
CA ALA A 203 14.24 -26.02 -17.18
C ALA A 203 13.70 -24.57 -17.06
N GLY A 204 13.92 -23.73 -18.07
CA GLY A 204 13.49 -22.32 -18.08
C GLY A 204 14.34 -21.41 -17.20
N ASN A 205 15.59 -21.80 -16.92
CA ASN A 205 16.58 -21.02 -16.20
C ASN A 205 17.63 -20.46 -17.17
N ASN A 206 18.27 -19.37 -16.79
CA ASN A 206 19.35 -18.72 -17.54
C ASN A 206 19.03 -18.40 -19.01
N MET A 207 17.75 -18.22 -19.33
CA MET A 207 17.31 -17.92 -20.69
C MET A 207 17.63 -16.50 -21.12
N GLY A 208 17.74 -15.57 -20.15
CA GLY A 208 18.04 -14.17 -20.42
C GLY A 208 16.88 -13.44 -21.12
N ILE A 209 15.65 -13.79 -20.79
CA ILE A 209 14.45 -13.13 -21.32
C ILE A 209 14.18 -11.77 -20.66
N VAL A 210 14.68 -11.58 -19.45
CA VAL A 210 14.59 -10.31 -18.74
C VAL A 210 15.91 -9.55 -18.89
N SER A 211 15.85 -8.33 -19.36
CA SER A 211 17.01 -7.49 -19.65
C SER A 211 17.23 -6.37 -18.64
N ALA A 212 16.20 -5.97 -17.87
CA ALA A 212 16.30 -4.91 -16.88
C ALA A 212 15.62 -5.30 -15.55
N TYR A 213 16.31 -5.03 -14.45
CA TYR A 213 15.88 -5.40 -13.09
C TYR A 213 15.98 -4.19 -12.17
N LEU A 214 14.86 -3.70 -11.66
CA LEU A 214 14.82 -2.62 -10.68
C LEU A 214 14.33 -3.13 -9.32
N LEU A 215 15.24 -3.26 -8.37
CA LEU A 215 14.95 -3.67 -7.00
C LEU A 215 14.49 -2.46 -6.19
N GLN A 216 13.21 -2.40 -5.84
CA GLN A 216 12.69 -1.31 -5.01
C GLN A 216 12.65 -1.75 -3.55
N ALA A 217 13.20 -0.91 -2.66
CA ALA A 217 13.22 -1.12 -1.22
C ALA A 217 13.64 -2.56 -0.85
N ALA A 218 14.75 -3.01 -1.40
CA ALA A 218 15.32 -4.33 -1.19
C ALA A 218 16.85 -4.26 -1.27
N ASN A 219 17.53 -5.31 -0.83
CA ASN A 219 18.99 -5.38 -0.90
C ASN A 219 19.48 -5.53 -2.35
N ALA A 220 20.57 -4.87 -2.66
CA ALA A 220 21.28 -5.06 -3.92
C ALA A 220 21.77 -6.52 -4.06
N PRO A 221 21.75 -7.07 -5.28
CA PRO A 221 22.29 -8.40 -5.52
C PRO A 221 23.81 -8.41 -5.34
N THR A 222 24.35 -9.50 -4.82
CA THR A 222 25.80 -9.65 -4.59
C THR A 222 26.60 -9.90 -5.87
N SER A 223 25.93 -10.37 -6.92
CA SER A 223 26.53 -10.61 -8.23
C SER A 223 25.51 -10.47 -9.33
N VAL A 224 25.95 -10.04 -10.50
CA VAL A 224 25.15 -9.91 -11.71
C VAL A 224 25.91 -10.48 -12.88
N ALA A 225 25.24 -11.26 -13.71
CA ALA A 225 25.84 -11.80 -14.91
C ALA A 225 26.27 -10.67 -15.89
N PRO A 226 27.38 -10.82 -16.60
CA PRO A 226 27.93 -9.78 -17.49
C PRO A 226 26.98 -9.33 -18.59
N ASN A 227 26.12 -10.20 -19.05
CA ASN A 227 25.16 -9.97 -20.14
C ASN A 227 23.86 -9.30 -19.69
N VAL A 228 23.67 -9.08 -18.39
CA VAL A 228 22.49 -8.35 -17.89
C VAL A 228 22.63 -6.86 -18.20
N ILE A 229 21.68 -6.32 -18.97
CA ILE A 229 21.76 -4.96 -19.51
C ILE A 229 21.63 -3.92 -18.41
N ALA A 230 20.61 -4.02 -17.56
CA ALA A 230 20.35 -3.01 -16.55
C ALA A 230 19.98 -3.62 -15.20
N VAL A 231 20.62 -3.15 -14.14
CA VAL A 231 20.23 -3.42 -12.76
C VAL A 231 20.25 -2.12 -11.98
N GLY A 232 19.14 -1.82 -11.34
CA GLY A 232 18.98 -0.67 -10.47
C GLY A 232 18.50 -1.07 -9.08
N VAL A 233 18.85 -0.27 -8.09
CA VAL A 233 18.30 -0.32 -6.74
C VAL A 233 17.65 1.02 -6.45
N LEU A 234 16.41 0.99 -6.02
CA LEU A 234 15.64 2.17 -5.63
C LEU A 234 15.18 2.01 -4.19
N LYS A 235 15.58 2.90 -3.31
CA LYS A 235 15.19 2.85 -1.90
C LYS A 235 14.97 4.22 -1.29
N GLY A 236 14.31 4.25 -0.14
CA GLY A 236 14.28 5.41 0.75
C GLY A 236 15.59 5.52 1.53
N ASN A 237 16.11 6.75 1.71
CA ASN A 237 17.26 6.97 2.57
C ASN A 237 16.94 6.82 4.07
N ALA A 238 15.66 6.81 4.42
CA ALA A 238 15.14 6.50 5.73
C ALA A 238 14.31 5.19 5.71
N ASP A 239 14.77 4.22 4.92
CA ASP A 239 14.16 2.89 4.87
C ASP A 239 14.47 2.13 6.16
N GLU A 240 13.47 1.96 7.01
CA GLU A 240 13.59 1.38 8.33
C GLU A 240 13.88 -0.13 8.33
N PHE A 241 13.64 -0.82 7.20
CA PHE A 241 13.90 -2.26 7.06
C PHE A 241 15.25 -2.54 6.37
N PHE A 242 15.62 -1.67 5.45
CA PHE A 242 16.84 -1.82 4.65
C PHE A 242 17.83 -0.66 4.87
N PHE A 243 17.80 -0.03 6.04
CA PHE A 243 18.63 1.16 6.32
C PHE A 243 20.14 0.90 6.19
N ASN A 244 20.59 -0.33 6.45
CA ASN A 244 21.98 -0.74 6.23
C ASN A 244 22.29 -1.12 4.78
N SER A 245 21.28 -1.17 3.91
CA SER A 245 21.46 -1.63 2.54
C SER A 245 22.23 -0.64 1.68
N THR A 246 22.26 0.65 2.05
CA THR A 246 23.06 1.64 1.34
C THR A 246 24.53 1.25 1.28
N LEU A 247 25.08 0.73 2.37
CA LEU A 247 26.44 0.22 2.38
C LEU A 247 26.60 -1.00 1.46
N LYS A 248 25.60 -1.91 1.46
CA LYS A 248 25.59 -3.07 0.57
C LYS A 248 25.42 -2.67 -0.88
N GLU A 249 24.61 -1.69 -1.18
CA GLU A 249 24.35 -1.16 -2.52
C GLU A 249 25.58 -0.47 -3.08
N ALA A 250 26.21 0.38 -2.28
CA ALA A 250 27.47 0.99 -2.67
C ALA A 250 28.57 -0.04 -2.92
N THR A 251 28.65 -1.08 -2.09
CA THR A 251 29.53 -2.22 -2.29
C THR A 251 29.22 -2.95 -3.60
N TYR A 252 27.94 -3.20 -3.88
CA TYR A 252 27.49 -3.81 -5.13
C TYR A 252 27.89 -2.98 -6.35
N VAL A 253 27.61 -1.69 -6.32
CA VAL A 253 27.99 -0.76 -7.39
C VAL A 253 29.50 -0.84 -7.64
N ALA A 254 30.30 -0.71 -6.60
CA ALA A 254 31.74 -0.78 -6.69
C ALA A 254 32.24 -2.12 -7.27
N LYS A 255 31.72 -3.23 -6.72
CA LYS A 255 32.12 -4.58 -7.13
C LYS A 255 31.78 -4.92 -8.57
N ASN A 256 30.59 -4.47 -9.03
CA ASN A 256 30.15 -4.75 -10.39
C ASN A 256 30.70 -3.76 -11.42
N ARG A 257 31.25 -2.67 -10.98
CA ARG A 257 31.85 -1.66 -11.86
C ARG A 257 33.21 -2.08 -12.44
N GLY A 258 33.95 -2.86 -11.72
CA GLY A 258 35.31 -3.27 -12.08
C GLY A 258 36.22 -3.31 -10.88
N THR A 259 37.46 -3.05 -11.08
CA THR A 259 38.46 -3.11 -10.01
C THR A 259 38.31 -1.95 -9.03
N VAL A 260 38.08 -2.28 -7.77
CA VAL A 260 38.06 -1.33 -6.66
C VAL A 260 39.33 -1.47 -5.88
N THR A 261 39.97 -0.35 -5.54
CA THR A 261 41.22 -0.38 -4.78
C THR A 261 40.98 -0.83 -3.34
N GLU A 262 41.99 -1.47 -2.77
CA GLU A 262 41.97 -1.93 -1.39
C GLU A 262 41.72 -0.81 -0.37
N ALA A 263 42.19 0.40 -0.67
CA ALA A 263 42.03 1.56 0.20
C ALA A 263 40.57 1.94 0.49
N ASN A 264 39.65 1.69 -0.47
CA ASN A 264 38.25 2.06 -0.36
C ASN A 264 37.34 0.87 -0.11
N TYR A 265 37.80 -0.35 -0.42
CA TYR A 265 36.96 -1.54 -0.39
C TYR A 265 37.75 -2.79 0.06
N ALA A 266 38.61 -2.65 1.01
CA ALA A 266 39.36 -3.79 1.53
C ALA A 266 38.46 -4.72 2.35
N ASN A 267 38.49 -6.02 2.04
CA ASN A 267 37.82 -7.06 2.83
C ASN A 267 36.30 -6.83 3.05
N GLY A 268 35.61 -6.29 2.06
CA GLY A 268 34.17 -6.01 2.20
C GLY A 268 33.85 -4.76 3.01
N LYS A 269 34.84 -3.93 3.34
CA LYS A 269 34.69 -2.68 4.06
C LYS A 269 34.42 -1.53 3.09
N PHE A 270 33.63 -0.58 3.53
CA PHE A 270 33.24 0.59 2.77
C PHE A 270 33.46 1.86 3.60
N TYR A 271 34.00 2.90 3.00
CA TYR A 271 34.34 4.14 3.68
C TYR A 271 33.47 5.30 3.20
N LEU A 272 33.00 6.09 4.14
CA LEU A 272 32.23 7.30 3.91
C LEU A 272 33.15 8.52 4.12
N LYS A 273 33.13 9.45 3.17
CA LYS A 273 33.89 10.70 3.32
C LYS A 273 33.10 11.68 4.21
N LYS A 274 33.69 12.04 5.36
CA LYS A 274 33.17 13.04 6.30
C LYS A 274 34.27 14.08 6.57
N GLY A 275 33.98 15.37 6.32
CA GLY A 275 34.91 16.45 6.61
C GLY A 275 36.30 16.32 5.95
N GLY A 276 36.40 15.60 4.85
CA GLY A 276 37.69 15.33 4.16
C GLY A 276 38.34 14.01 4.53
N GLU A 277 37.90 13.36 5.59
CA GLU A 277 38.45 12.06 6.04
C GLU A 277 37.52 10.91 5.66
N TYR A 278 38.12 9.74 5.37
CA TYR A 278 37.39 8.50 5.11
C TYR A 278 37.12 7.75 6.41
N VAL A 279 35.86 7.64 6.78
CA VAL A 279 35.40 6.92 7.97
C VAL A 279 34.88 5.55 7.56
N LEU A 280 35.48 4.49 8.12
CA LEU A 280 35.04 3.12 7.90
C LEU A 280 33.58 2.95 8.29
N GLN A 281 32.78 2.33 7.41
CA GLN A 281 31.42 1.91 7.68
C GLN A 281 31.40 0.39 7.84
N THR A 282 30.82 -0.11 8.91
CA THR A 282 30.62 -1.55 9.14
C THR A 282 29.15 -1.92 8.85
N ALA A 283 28.90 -3.20 8.60
CA ALA A 283 27.54 -3.67 8.39
C ALA A 283 26.65 -3.49 9.64
N ASP A 284 27.28 -3.43 10.82
CA ASP A 284 26.62 -3.24 12.10
C ASP A 284 26.41 -1.75 12.46
N ASP A 285 27.16 -0.86 11.81
CA ASP A 285 26.93 0.55 11.94
C ASP A 285 25.55 0.84 11.35
N ARG A 286 24.64 1.32 12.18
CA ARG A 286 23.32 1.79 11.77
C ARG A 286 23.47 3.07 10.98
N PHE A 287 24.16 2.92 9.88
CA PHE A 287 24.57 3.98 9.00
C PHE A 287 23.36 4.59 8.35
N ARG A 288 23.25 5.88 8.52
CA ARG A 288 22.36 6.70 7.72
C ARG A 288 23.18 7.47 6.75
N PRO A 289 22.79 7.55 5.51
CA PRO A 289 23.36 8.47 4.57
C PRO A 289 22.88 9.90 4.86
N THR A 290 23.12 10.39 6.08
CA THR A 290 23.08 11.81 6.38
C THR A 290 24.33 12.49 5.87
N ALA A 291 25.37 11.73 5.71
CA ALA A 291 26.54 12.17 4.98
C ALA A 291 26.24 12.14 3.49
N GLN A 292 26.71 13.13 2.85
CA GLN A 292 26.20 13.57 1.56
C GLN A 292 26.51 12.62 0.40
N TYR A 293 27.52 11.76 0.49
CA TYR A 293 27.91 10.83 -0.56
C TYR A 293 28.92 9.77 -0.07
N TYR A 294 29.00 8.69 -0.84
CA TYR A 294 30.03 7.68 -0.73
C TYR A 294 31.03 7.88 -1.86
N GLU A 295 32.31 7.80 -1.57
CA GLU A 295 33.37 7.86 -2.57
C GLU A 295 33.98 6.49 -2.74
N LEU A 296 34.11 6.05 -3.98
CA LEU A 296 34.74 4.81 -4.37
C LEU A 296 35.86 5.13 -5.34
N THR A 297 37.03 4.60 -5.09
CA THR A 297 38.17 4.72 -6.00
C THR A 297 38.39 3.40 -6.74
N THR A 298 38.48 3.48 -8.05
CA THR A 298 38.82 2.32 -8.89
C THR A 298 40.31 2.31 -9.18
N SER A 299 40.84 1.16 -9.62
CA SER A 299 42.25 1.04 -10.07
C SER A 299 42.61 1.95 -11.25
N ALA A 300 41.64 2.53 -11.93
CA ALA A 300 41.83 3.51 -12.99
C ALA A 300 41.95 4.96 -12.48
N ASN A 301 42.14 5.18 -11.19
CA ASN A 301 42.17 6.48 -10.52
C ASN A 301 40.90 7.32 -10.73
N THR A 302 39.77 6.66 -10.96
CA THR A 302 38.48 7.31 -11.15
C THR A 302 37.71 7.29 -9.85
N ALA A 303 37.43 8.45 -9.29
CA ALA A 303 36.59 8.58 -8.11
C ALA A 303 35.13 8.58 -8.51
N TRP A 304 34.30 7.87 -7.76
CA TRP A 304 32.87 7.75 -7.97
C TRP A 304 32.16 8.18 -6.72
N TYR A 305 31.05 8.85 -6.93
CA TYR A 305 30.30 9.43 -5.85
C TYR A 305 28.87 8.92 -5.89
N LEU A 306 28.42 8.40 -4.77
CA LEU A 306 27.03 8.10 -4.52
C LEU A 306 26.50 9.15 -3.54
N GLN A 307 25.68 10.05 -4.02
CA GLN A 307 25.06 11.09 -3.18
C GLN A 307 23.71 10.62 -2.64
N SER A 308 23.49 10.87 -1.36
CA SER A 308 22.30 10.40 -0.64
C SER A 308 20.95 10.88 -1.18
N LYS A 309 20.92 11.84 -2.07
CA LYS A 309 19.68 12.40 -2.64
C LYS A 309 19.65 12.34 -4.16
N GLN A 310 20.69 11.84 -4.78
CA GLN A 310 20.83 11.75 -6.23
C GLN A 310 20.94 10.31 -6.67
N ALA A 311 20.49 10.04 -7.88
CA ALA A 311 20.81 8.81 -8.55
C ALA A 311 22.28 8.84 -8.94
N PHE A 312 22.97 7.73 -8.70
CA PHE A 312 24.34 7.55 -9.12
C PHE A 312 24.39 6.44 -10.17
N THR A 313 24.71 6.81 -11.39
CA THR A 313 24.65 5.93 -12.53
C THR A 313 26.04 5.68 -13.09
N PHE A 314 26.33 4.44 -13.45
CA PHE A 314 27.52 4.08 -14.19
C PHE A 314 27.24 2.98 -15.19
N THR A 315 28.09 2.88 -16.20
CA THR A 315 27.98 1.88 -17.24
C THR A 315 29.14 0.89 -17.12
N ARG A 316 28.83 -0.40 -17.10
CA ARG A 316 29.87 -1.42 -17.03
C ARG A 316 30.72 -1.43 -18.31
N GLY A 317 32.05 -1.58 -18.14
CA GLY A 317 32.98 -1.53 -19.26
C GLY A 317 33.30 -0.11 -19.75
N PHE A 318 32.59 0.90 -19.28
CA PHE A 318 32.97 2.28 -19.51
C PHE A 318 33.92 2.74 -18.40
N ALA A 319 35.13 3.08 -18.75
CA ALA A 319 36.07 3.77 -17.88
C ALA A 319 36.20 5.20 -18.43
N PRO A 320 35.78 6.26 -17.69
CA PRO A 320 35.99 7.61 -18.12
C PRO A 320 37.48 7.88 -18.28
N THR A 321 37.80 8.63 -19.31
CA THR A 321 39.16 9.12 -19.52
C THR A 321 39.43 10.32 -18.63
N ALA A 322 40.68 10.74 -18.51
CA ALA A 322 40.98 11.99 -17.78
C ALA A 322 40.33 13.25 -18.37
N ALA A 323 39.82 13.18 -19.60
CA ALA A 323 39.06 14.23 -20.23
C ALA A 323 37.56 14.22 -19.80
N ASP A 324 37.07 13.13 -19.21
CA ASP A 324 35.72 13.02 -18.72
C ASP A 324 35.70 13.50 -17.26
N ASP A 325 35.11 14.65 -17.03
CA ASP A 325 34.89 15.15 -15.69
C ASP A 325 33.76 14.38 -15.03
N TRP A 326 34.09 13.56 -14.04
CA TRP A 326 33.10 12.79 -13.26
C TRP A 326 32.10 13.68 -12.52
N ALA A 327 32.42 14.92 -12.24
CA ALA A 327 31.46 15.85 -11.68
C ALA A 327 30.37 16.21 -12.69
N THR A 328 30.69 16.22 -13.99
CA THR A 328 29.74 16.39 -15.08
C THR A 328 29.09 15.09 -15.52
N VAL A 329 29.73 13.95 -15.25
CA VAL A 329 29.24 12.60 -15.55
C VAL A 329 28.32 12.07 -14.45
N ASN A 330 28.37 12.67 -13.29
CA ASN A 330 27.57 12.26 -12.14
C ASN A 330 26.07 12.40 -12.49
N GLY A 331 25.36 11.27 -12.56
CA GLY A 331 24.00 11.17 -13.04
C GLY A 331 23.84 11.14 -14.57
N GLY A 332 24.95 11.16 -15.33
CA GLY A 332 24.96 10.95 -16.77
C GLY A 332 24.98 9.45 -17.11
N ILE A 333 24.52 9.12 -18.28
CA ILE A 333 24.46 7.75 -18.77
C ILE A 333 25.26 7.66 -20.05
N TYR A 334 26.17 6.69 -20.08
CA TYR A 334 27.07 6.47 -21.19
C TYR A 334 26.86 5.10 -21.81
N ALA A 335 26.94 5.04 -23.14
CA ALA A 335 27.08 3.81 -23.88
C ALA A 335 28.11 4.02 -24.98
N ASN A 336 29.06 3.08 -25.10
CA ASN A 336 30.16 3.14 -26.09
C ASN A 336 30.98 4.46 -26.02
N GLY A 337 31.14 5.02 -24.81
CA GLY A 337 31.87 6.26 -24.62
C GLY A 337 31.10 7.54 -24.97
N GLN A 338 29.85 7.44 -25.36
CA GLN A 338 28.99 8.60 -25.66
C GLN A 338 28.01 8.87 -24.53
N LEU A 339 27.91 10.12 -24.11
CA LEU A 339 26.88 10.57 -23.17
C LEU A 339 25.49 10.44 -23.81
N LEU A 340 24.65 9.61 -23.24
CA LEU A 340 23.29 9.35 -23.72
C LEU A 340 22.24 10.14 -22.96
N ALA A 341 22.55 10.57 -21.74
CA ALA A 341 21.69 11.40 -20.93
C ALA A 341 22.50 12.50 -20.23
N GLN A 342 21.88 13.66 -20.04
CA GLN A 342 22.50 14.78 -19.34
C GLN A 342 22.76 14.44 -17.87
N PRO A 343 23.75 15.08 -17.20
CA PRO A 343 24.01 14.90 -15.78
C PRO A 343 22.83 15.26 -14.88
N ASP A 344 21.95 16.15 -15.32
CA ASP A 344 20.68 16.40 -14.66
C ASP A 344 19.69 15.24 -14.81
N GLY A 345 20.10 14.20 -15.52
CA GLY A 345 19.47 12.88 -15.61
C GLY A 345 18.12 12.85 -16.32
N ARG A 346 17.67 13.96 -16.85
CA ARG A 346 16.25 14.08 -17.20
C ARG A 346 15.97 14.22 -18.67
N LYS A 347 17.00 14.32 -19.48
CA LYS A 347 16.87 14.35 -20.93
C LYS A 347 17.66 13.21 -21.51
N LEU A 348 16.94 12.20 -22.00
CA LEU A 348 17.53 11.23 -22.87
C LEU A 348 17.94 11.93 -24.17
N VAL A 349 19.19 11.82 -24.53
CA VAL A 349 19.61 12.18 -25.87
C VAL A 349 18.94 11.19 -26.82
N SER A 350 18.24 11.71 -27.82
CA SER A 350 17.65 10.90 -28.87
C SER A 350 18.74 10.04 -29.52
N VAL A 351 18.78 8.79 -29.14
CA VAL A 351 19.57 7.79 -29.86
C VAL A 351 18.68 7.28 -30.97
N ALA A 352 19.14 7.50 -32.19
CA ALA A 352 18.42 7.22 -33.40
C ALA A 352 17.47 6.00 -33.29
N ASN A 353 16.19 6.29 -33.29
CA ASN A 353 15.06 5.39 -33.50
C ASN A 353 14.77 4.27 -32.50
N LYS A 354 15.57 4.02 -31.47
CA LYS A 354 15.29 2.88 -30.56
C LYS A 354 15.59 3.16 -29.10
N GLY A 355 15.63 4.41 -28.71
CA GLY A 355 16.00 4.74 -27.34
C GLY A 355 17.42 4.27 -27.05
N MET A 356 17.79 4.22 -25.81
CA MET A 356 19.08 3.72 -25.41
C MET A 356 19.19 2.23 -25.71
N GLN A 357 19.78 1.87 -26.85
CA GLN A 357 20.28 0.53 -27.02
C GLN A 357 21.55 0.38 -26.18
N LEU A 358 21.37 -0.09 -24.96
CA LEU A 358 22.45 -0.66 -24.19
C LEU A 358 22.81 -2.04 -24.78
N ALA A 359 22.86 -2.11 -26.08
CA ALA A 359 22.83 -3.34 -26.85
C ALA A 359 24.16 -4.10 -26.84
N SER A 360 25.20 -3.55 -26.24
CA SER A 360 26.41 -4.33 -26.10
C SER A 360 26.60 -4.77 -24.65
N THR A 361 26.96 -6.03 -24.49
CA THR A 361 27.33 -6.63 -23.20
C THR A 361 28.45 -5.86 -22.46
N ALA A 362 29.17 -4.99 -23.17
CA ALA A 362 30.20 -4.13 -22.61
C ALA A 362 29.64 -2.94 -21.83
N ASN A 363 28.40 -2.50 -22.08
CA ASN A 363 27.82 -1.27 -21.55
C ASN A 363 26.58 -1.54 -20.70
N SER A 364 26.75 -2.24 -19.60
CA SER A 364 25.66 -2.52 -18.67
C SER A 364 25.38 -1.36 -17.74
N LEU A 365 24.12 -0.97 -17.62
CA LEU A 365 23.67 0.03 -16.65
C LEU A 365 23.68 -0.55 -15.23
N ARG A 366 24.29 0.16 -14.30
CA ARG A 366 24.25 -0.12 -12.87
C ARG A 366 23.97 1.18 -12.14
N VAL A 367 22.87 1.24 -11.37
CA VAL A 367 22.42 2.49 -10.76
C VAL A 367 21.83 2.24 -9.37
N VAL A 368 22.05 3.20 -8.48
CA VAL A 368 21.39 3.28 -7.17
C VAL A 368 20.67 4.61 -7.09
N TYR A 369 19.37 4.54 -6.76
CA TYR A 369 18.52 5.69 -6.54
C TYR A 369 18.15 5.77 -5.06
N GLU A 370 18.30 6.96 -4.47
CA GLU A 370 17.84 7.24 -3.13
C GLU A 370 16.83 8.38 -3.12
N ALA A 371 15.65 8.13 -2.54
CA ALA A 371 14.65 9.14 -2.27
C ALA A 371 14.60 9.45 -0.76
N LYS A 372 14.33 10.70 -0.38
CA LYS A 372 14.18 11.08 1.03
C LYS A 372 12.80 10.63 1.54
N GLU A 373 12.69 9.35 1.88
CA GLU A 373 11.44 8.73 2.32
C GLU A 373 11.70 7.45 3.12
N THR A 374 10.66 6.96 3.81
CA THR A 374 10.67 5.70 4.54
C THR A 374 10.25 4.54 3.62
N HIS A 375 10.40 3.31 4.11
CA HIS A 375 10.07 2.09 3.36
C HIS A 375 8.67 2.08 2.74
N PRO A 376 7.57 2.31 3.51
CA PRO A 376 6.22 2.23 2.96
C PRO A 376 5.89 3.37 1.99
N MET A 377 6.68 4.45 1.97
CA MET A 377 6.41 5.60 1.10
C MET A 377 6.84 5.40 -0.34
N ASN A 378 7.70 4.41 -0.65
CA ASN A 378 8.23 4.20 -1.98
C ASN A 378 7.14 4.03 -3.07
N HIS A 379 6.04 3.38 -2.74
CA HIS A 379 4.92 3.19 -3.69
C HIS A 379 3.80 4.22 -3.53
N CYS A 380 4.10 5.36 -2.88
CA CYS A 380 3.25 6.55 -2.83
C CYS A 380 4.13 7.82 -2.92
N SER A 381 5.08 7.82 -3.83
CA SER A 381 6.11 8.85 -3.94
C SER A 381 6.35 9.27 -5.38
N THR A 382 6.22 10.57 -5.64
CA THR A 382 6.58 11.14 -6.95
C THR A 382 8.08 11.05 -7.24
N LYS A 383 8.93 11.02 -6.19
CA LYS A 383 10.37 10.87 -6.35
C LYS A 383 10.74 9.45 -6.75
N SER A 384 10.21 8.46 -6.03
CA SER A 384 10.44 7.05 -6.36
C SER A 384 9.87 6.69 -7.73
N ALA A 385 8.68 7.20 -8.08
CA ALA A 385 8.14 7.04 -9.42
C ALA A 385 9.04 7.69 -10.48
N ALA A 386 9.62 8.88 -10.22
CA ALA A 386 10.53 9.53 -11.15
C ALA A 386 11.82 8.69 -11.36
N HIS A 387 12.39 8.15 -10.30
CA HIS A 387 13.55 7.26 -10.40
C HIS A 387 13.26 5.96 -11.15
N MET A 388 12.09 5.37 -10.92
CA MET A 388 11.65 4.18 -11.67
C MET A 388 11.51 4.49 -13.17
N ILE A 389 10.90 5.62 -13.52
CA ILE A 389 10.77 6.06 -14.91
C ILE A 389 12.13 6.30 -15.53
N ASP A 390 13.01 6.99 -14.81
CA ASP A 390 14.38 7.27 -15.25
C ASP A 390 15.14 5.97 -15.53
N PHE A 391 15.07 5.01 -14.63
CA PHE A 391 15.69 3.70 -14.80
C PHE A 391 15.22 3.01 -16.10
N PHE A 392 13.91 2.90 -16.32
CA PHE A 392 13.41 2.20 -17.50
C PHE A 392 13.63 2.99 -18.79
N TYR A 393 13.65 4.31 -18.75
CA TYR A 393 14.07 5.10 -19.90
C TYR A 393 15.54 4.87 -20.25
N ASN A 394 16.39 4.76 -19.25
CA ASN A 394 17.82 4.49 -19.45
C ASN A 394 18.09 3.06 -19.89
N ALA A 395 17.26 2.11 -19.44
CA ALA A 395 17.37 0.72 -19.85
C ALA A 395 16.80 0.45 -21.25
N PHE A 396 15.67 1.06 -21.59
CA PHE A 396 14.88 0.70 -22.77
C PHE A 396 14.64 1.82 -23.77
N GLY A 397 14.95 3.05 -23.37
CA GLY A 397 14.71 4.22 -24.20
C GLY A 397 13.26 4.67 -24.25
N ASN A 398 13.02 5.69 -25.06
CA ASN A 398 11.68 6.15 -25.40
C ASN A 398 11.05 5.21 -26.43
N VAL A 399 9.72 5.09 -26.40
CA VAL A 399 8.98 4.28 -27.36
C VAL A 399 8.73 5.10 -28.61
N ASP A 400 9.00 4.52 -29.77
CA ASP A 400 8.79 5.20 -31.07
C ASP A 400 7.32 5.62 -31.23
N GLY A 401 7.10 6.84 -31.73
CA GLY A 401 5.79 7.43 -31.88
C GLY A 401 5.15 7.92 -30.56
N ILE A 402 5.82 7.78 -29.43
CA ILE A 402 5.38 8.31 -28.13
C ILE A 402 6.27 9.51 -27.76
N SER A 403 5.64 10.67 -27.54
CA SER A 403 6.36 11.86 -27.11
C SER A 403 7.04 11.63 -25.77
N TYR A 404 8.31 12.02 -25.66
CA TYR A 404 9.05 11.97 -24.39
C TYR A 404 8.33 12.74 -23.28
N LYS A 405 8.26 12.15 -22.12
CA LYS A 405 7.73 12.75 -20.90
C LYS A 405 8.77 12.66 -19.81
N ALA A 406 9.22 13.81 -19.33
CA ALA A 406 10.18 13.84 -18.21
C ALA A 406 9.72 12.94 -17.06
N PRO A 407 10.64 12.30 -16.32
CA PRO A 407 10.30 11.48 -15.18
C PRO A 407 9.44 12.18 -14.12
N THR A 408 9.58 13.49 -13.99
CA THR A 408 8.78 14.32 -13.08
C THR A 408 7.39 14.68 -13.61
N ASN A 409 7.11 14.44 -14.90
CA ASN A 409 5.77 14.61 -15.46
C ASN A 409 4.92 13.38 -15.16
N GLN A 410 4.15 13.44 -14.07
CA GLN A 410 3.40 12.32 -13.52
C GLN A 410 1.92 12.67 -13.33
N THR A 411 1.04 11.67 -13.46
CA THR A 411 -0.41 11.82 -13.27
C THR A 411 -1.02 10.76 -12.36
N TRP A 412 -0.27 9.78 -11.90
CA TRP A 412 -0.77 8.71 -11.03
C TRP A 412 -1.49 9.26 -9.79
N TRP A 413 -0.98 10.32 -9.17
CA TRP A 413 -1.56 10.95 -7.99
C TRP A 413 -2.96 11.55 -8.24
N ILE A 414 -3.26 11.93 -9.49
CA ILE A 414 -4.59 12.42 -9.88
C ILE A 414 -5.60 11.26 -9.83
N LYS A 415 -5.20 10.05 -10.29
CA LYS A 415 -6.02 8.85 -10.14
C LYS A 415 -6.27 8.54 -8.66
N GLU A 416 -5.26 8.67 -7.80
CA GLU A 416 -5.41 8.50 -6.35
C GLU A 416 -6.39 9.53 -5.75
N ALA A 417 -6.33 10.79 -6.17
CA ALA A 417 -7.28 11.82 -5.74
C ALA A 417 -8.73 11.47 -6.14
N PHE A 418 -8.96 11.03 -7.38
CA PHE A 418 -10.28 10.56 -7.82
C PHE A 418 -10.72 9.30 -7.05
N ALA A 419 -9.82 8.36 -6.78
CA ALA A 419 -10.13 7.20 -5.94
C ALA A 419 -10.56 7.63 -4.53
N GLY A 420 -9.90 8.63 -3.93
CA GLY A 420 -10.30 9.21 -2.65
C GLY A 420 -11.71 9.82 -2.66
N ILE A 421 -12.03 10.58 -3.71
CA ILE A 421 -13.40 11.10 -3.92
C ILE A 421 -14.40 9.94 -4.03
N GLY A 422 -14.06 8.90 -4.79
CA GLY A 422 -14.88 7.71 -4.95
C GLY A 422 -15.11 6.97 -3.64
N ILE A 423 -14.08 6.80 -2.81
CA ILE A 423 -14.20 6.18 -1.47
C ILE A 423 -15.15 6.98 -0.58
N ILE A 424 -14.98 8.29 -0.51
CA ILE A 424 -15.85 9.17 0.29
C ILE A 424 -17.30 9.05 -0.20
N ALA A 425 -17.51 9.07 -1.51
CA ALA A 425 -18.84 8.96 -2.10
C ALA A 425 -19.49 7.57 -1.87
N LEU A 426 -18.70 6.47 -1.91
CA LEU A 426 -19.15 5.11 -1.59
C LEU A 426 -19.67 5.00 -0.15
N PHE A 427 -18.96 5.53 0.83
CA PHE A 427 -19.45 5.55 2.21
C PHE A 427 -20.62 6.51 2.38
N ALA A 428 -20.55 7.71 1.80
CA ALA A 428 -21.60 8.72 1.92
C ALA A 428 -22.95 8.28 1.31
N MET A 429 -22.93 7.51 0.21
CA MET A 429 -24.15 7.03 -0.43
C MET A 429 -24.99 6.10 0.46
N LEU A 430 -24.36 5.44 1.44
CA LEU A 430 -25.09 4.59 2.38
C LEU A 430 -26.10 5.39 3.21
N LEU A 431 -25.82 6.66 3.50
CA LEU A 431 -26.67 7.51 4.33
C LEU A 431 -28.05 7.80 3.68
N PRO A 432 -28.13 8.31 2.43
CA PRO A 432 -29.42 8.46 1.76
C PRO A 432 -30.12 7.12 1.48
N ILE A 433 -29.37 6.02 1.26
CA ILE A 433 -29.96 4.68 1.13
C ILE A 433 -30.64 4.26 2.43
N ILE A 434 -29.99 4.48 3.59
CA ILE A 434 -30.59 4.25 4.91
C ILE A 434 -31.87 5.08 5.05
N ASP A 435 -31.83 6.38 4.73
CA ASP A 435 -33.01 7.26 4.81
C ASP A 435 -34.17 6.75 3.97
N LEU A 436 -33.91 6.22 2.78
CA LEU A 436 -34.96 5.65 1.90
C LEU A 436 -35.48 4.32 2.43
N LEU A 437 -34.59 3.41 2.90
CA LEU A 437 -34.99 2.11 3.42
C LEU A 437 -35.77 2.22 4.73
N LEU A 438 -35.45 3.18 5.59
CA LEU A 438 -36.20 3.48 6.83
C LEU A 438 -37.63 4.05 6.57
N GLN A 439 -37.95 4.43 5.33
CA GLN A 439 -39.31 4.82 4.93
C GLN A 439 -40.15 3.62 4.47
N THR A 440 -39.53 2.46 4.22
CA THR A 440 -40.25 1.25 3.83
C THR A 440 -40.99 0.61 5.03
N ARG A 441 -42.09 -0.09 4.79
CA ARG A 441 -42.83 -0.81 5.85
C ARG A 441 -41.93 -1.80 6.62
N LEU A 442 -40.95 -2.40 5.96
CA LEU A 442 -40.09 -3.40 6.57
C LEU A 442 -39.19 -2.79 7.65
N PHE A 443 -38.57 -1.64 7.37
CA PHE A 443 -37.55 -1.02 8.23
C PHE A 443 -38.01 0.22 8.98
N ALA A 444 -39.26 0.67 8.81
CA ALA A 444 -39.78 1.88 9.48
C ALA A 444 -39.64 1.80 11.03
N SER A 445 -39.77 0.61 11.60
CA SER A 445 -39.63 0.39 13.05
C SER A 445 -38.19 0.64 13.58
N LEU A 446 -37.18 0.69 12.70
CA LEU A 446 -35.80 1.00 13.07
C LEU A 446 -35.51 2.50 13.11
N LYS A 447 -36.40 3.33 12.57
CA LYS A 447 -36.28 4.78 12.64
C LYS A 447 -36.43 5.25 14.09
N GLY A 448 -35.55 6.11 14.53
CA GLY A 448 -35.54 6.69 15.85
C GLY A 448 -34.95 8.09 15.85
N GLU A 449 -35.33 8.86 16.86
CA GLU A 449 -34.72 10.16 17.08
C GLU A 449 -33.48 9.99 17.98
N PRO A 450 -32.43 10.77 17.71
CA PRO A 450 -31.26 10.77 18.57
C PRO A 450 -31.65 11.31 19.96
N SER A 451 -31.09 10.70 21.02
CA SER A 451 -31.22 11.27 22.36
C SER A 451 -30.57 12.65 22.41
N GLU A 452 -30.96 13.46 23.38
CA GLU A 452 -30.32 14.75 23.65
C GLU A 452 -28.85 14.59 23.95
N ALA A 453 -28.06 15.67 23.80
CA ALA A 453 -26.65 15.65 24.10
C ALA A 453 -26.42 15.36 25.58
N PRO A 454 -25.73 14.28 25.95
CA PRO A 454 -25.68 13.83 27.34
C PRO A 454 -24.75 14.65 28.22
N ILE A 455 -23.82 15.44 27.64
CA ILE A 455 -22.78 16.16 28.41
C ILE A 455 -22.97 17.66 28.30
N LEU A 456 -23.10 18.31 29.46
CA LEU A 456 -23.12 19.75 29.60
C LEU A 456 -21.84 20.20 30.27
N LEU A 457 -20.93 20.81 29.55
CA LEU A 457 -19.62 21.25 30.06
C LEU A 457 -19.73 22.59 30.83
N THR A 458 -20.57 22.65 31.83
CA THR A 458 -20.83 23.89 32.65
C THR A 458 -19.92 24.02 33.87
N ARG A 459 -19.15 22.99 34.21
CA ARG A 459 -18.33 22.95 35.43
C ARG A 459 -16.97 22.38 35.18
N PRO A 460 -15.91 22.81 35.91
CA PRO A 460 -14.55 22.27 35.70
C PRO A 460 -14.47 20.75 35.80
N ARG A 461 -15.21 20.15 36.75
CA ARG A 461 -15.26 18.67 36.87
C ARG A 461 -15.73 17.98 35.59
N LYS A 462 -16.76 18.52 34.96
CA LYS A 462 -17.32 17.95 33.71
C LYS A 462 -16.32 18.04 32.55
N HIS A 463 -15.60 19.17 32.46
CA HIS A 463 -14.50 19.31 31.51
C HIS A 463 -13.40 18.27 31.78
N VAL A 464 -12.94 18.17 33.04
CA VAL A 464 -11.91 17.20 33.43
C VAL A 464 -12.36 15.77 33.07
N SER A 465 -13.56 15.38 33.46
CA SER A 465 -14.09 14.03 33.14
C SER A 465 -14.13 13.75 31.63
N TYR A 466 -14.58 14.71 30.85
CA TYR A 466 -14.70 14.58 29.38
C TYR A 466 -13.35 14.42 28.72
N TRP A 467 -12.44 15.37 28.96
CA TRP A 467 -11.12 15.36 28.30
C TRP A 467 -10.23 14.23 28.83
N LEU A 468 -10.31 13.91 30.12
CA LEU A 468 -9.56 12.79 30.70
C LEU A 468 -10.02 11.46 30.11
N GLY A 469 -11.31 11.24 29.96
CA GLY A 469 -11.86 10.02 29.34
C GLY A 469 -11.38 9.85 27.91
N GLY A 470 -11.47 10.91 27.09
CA GLY A 470 -10.96 10.91 25.73
C GLY A 470 -9.45 10.67 25.64
N LEU A 471 -8.67 11.36 26.50
CA LEU A 471 -7.21 11.21 26.55
C LEU A 471 -6.79 9.80 26.98
N LEU A 472 -7.40 9.23 28.01
CA LEU A 472 -7.09 7.87 28.47
C LEU A 472 -7.36 6.82 27.39
N THR A 473 -8.48 6.92 26.69
CA THR A 473 -8.82 6.00 25.60
C THR A 473 -7.86 6.15 24.41
N THR A 474 -7.44 7.38 24.08
CA THR A 474 -6.44 7.67 23.04
C THR A 474 -5.08 7.07 23.38
N ILE A 475 -4.58 7.30 24.61
CA ILE A 475 -3.29 6.76 25.09
C ILE A 475 -3.34 5.24 25.12
N PHE A 476 -4.42 4.65 25.64
CA PHE A 476 -4.57 3.20 25.68
C PHE A 476 -4.61 2.61 24.28
N GLY A 477 -5.28 3.27 23.34
CA GLY A 477 -5.30 2.86 21.92
C GLY A 477 -3.89 2.75 21.33
N ALA A 478 -3.01 3.70 21.62
CA ALA A 478 -1.61 3.69 21.20
C ALA A 478 -0.80 2.58 21.88
N ILE A 479 -0.87 2.48 23.21
CA ILE A 479 -0.14 1.48 24.00
C ILE A 479 -0.57 0.05 23.64
N SER A 480 -1.88 -0.17 23.54
CA SER A 480 -2.40 -1.49 23.17
C SER A 480 -2.07 -1.86 21.73
N PHE A 481 -2.07 -0.92 20.79
CA PHE A 481 -1.60 -1.16 19.41
C PHE A 481 -0.14 -1.59 19.40
N HIS A 482 0.72 -0.90 20.12
CA HIS A 482 2.12 -1.29 20.25
C HIS A 482 2.25 -2.73 20.79
N ASN A 483 1.61 -3.06 21.90
CA ASN A 483 1.79 -4.36 22.56
C ASN A 483 1.06 -5.52 21.88
N LEU A 484 -0.11 -5.26 21.25
CA LEU A 484 -0.90 -6.30 20.59
C LEU A 484 -0.52 -6.48 19.13
N VAL A 485 -0.41 -5.39 18.39
CA VAL A 485 -0.24 -5.45 16.92
C VAL A 485 1.23 -5.40 16.56
N ALA A 486 1.97 -4.38 17.03
CA ALA A 486 3.36 -4.20 16.67
C ALA A 486 4.26 -5.28 17.28
N GLU A 487 4.25 -5.45 18.61
CA GLU A 487 5.09 -6.44 19.29
C GLU A 487 4.43 -7.84 19.37
N GLY A 488 3.12 -7.91 19.40
CA GLY A 488 2.39 -9.17 19.54
C GLY A 488 2.45 -9.82 20.93
N ASN A 489 3.12 -9.17 21.91
CA ASN A 489 3.35 -9.71 23.24
C ASN A 489 2.04 -9.99 23.99
N TRP A 490 1.12 -9.02 24.05
CA TRP A 490 -0.18 -9.24 24.70
C TRP A 490 -1.04 -10.22 23.92
N TYR A 491 -0.96 -10.20 22.59
CA TYR A 491 -1.70 -11.10 21.74
C TYR A 491 -1.40 -12.56 22.04
N SER A 492 -0.12 -12.89 22.20
CA SER A 492 0.33 -14.26 22.52
C SER A 492 0.07 -14.63 23.99
N LYS A 493 0.38 -13.71 24.94
CA LYS A 493 0.19 -13.97 26.39
C LYS A 493 -1.27 -14.19 26.77
N LEU A 494 -2.21 -13.52 26.10
CA LEU A 494 -3.64 -13.71 26.31
C LEU A 494 -4.24 -14.90 25.53
N GLY A 495 -3.41 -15.63 24.78
CA GLY A 495 -3.85 -16.77 23.98
C GLY A 495 -4.72 -16.41 22.77
N LEU A 496 -4.81 -15.11 22.42
CA LEU A 496 -5.65 -14.63 21.32
C LEU A 496 -5.15 -15.11 19.94
N ASN A 497 -3.86 -15.38 19.82
CA ASN A 497 -3.27 -15.98 18.63
C ASN A 497 -3.83 -17.40 18.36
N LYS A 498 -4.08 -18.19 19.41
CA LYS A 498 -4.68 -19.53 19.27
C LYS A 498 -6.12 -19.46 18.78
N LEU A 499 -6.82 -18.37 19.09
CA LEU A 499 -8.21 -18.17 18.69
C LEU A 499 -8.33 -17.51 17.31
N LEU A 500 -7.59 -16.42 17.05
CA LEU A 500 -7.83 -15.52 15.93
C LEU A 500 -6.82 -15.67 14.77
N ASP A 501 -5.79 -16.52 14.94
CA ASP A 501 -4.86 -16.93 13.89
C ASP A 501 -4.93 -18.45 13.61
N ASN A 502 -6.00 -19.10 13.99
CA ASN A 502 -6.21 -20.52 13.76
C ASN A 502 -6.74 -20.76 12.34
N ALA A 503 -5.84 -21.07 11.41
CA ALA A 503 -6.20 -21.32 10.02
C ALA A 503 -7.14 -22.54 9.84
N ALA A 504 -7.04 -23.57 10.69
CA ALA A 504 -7.92 -24.72 10.65
C ALA A 504 -9.38 -24.34 10.98
N GLU A 505 -9.56 -23.34 11.84
CA GLU A 505 -10.87 -22.77 12.16
C GLU A 505 -11.30 -21.67 11.18
N GLY A 506 -10.54 -21.43 10.11
CA GLY A 506 -10.85 -20.46 9.06
C GLY A 506 -10.43 -19.02 9.36
N PHE A 507 -9.65 -18.77 10.40
CA PHE A 507 -9.00 -17.48 10.66
C PHE A 507 -7.69 -17.40 9.87
N ILE A 508 -7.81 -17.17 8.57
CA ILE A 508 -6.71 -17.33 7.60
C ILE A 508 -6.00 -16.03 7.20
N TYR A 509 -6.47 -14.89 7.66
CA TYR A 509 -5.92 -13.58 7.25
C TYR A 509 -4.88 -13.08 8.24
N VAL A 510 -3.68 -12.81 7.73
CA VAL A 510 -2.54 -12.34 8.55
C VAL A 510 -2.86 -10.98 9.18
N ASN A 511 -2.55 -10.84 10.46
CA ASN A 511 -2.72 -9.64 11.28
C ASN A 511 -4.18 -9.15 11.49
N VAL A 512 -5.17 -9.70 10.81
CA VAL A 512 -6.59 -9.32 11.02
C VAL A 512 -7.03 -9.71 12.42
N GLY A 513 -6.61 -10.88 12.92
CA GLY A 513 -6.83 -11.32 14.30
C GLY A 513 -6.24 -10.35 15.33
N LYS A 514 -5.02 -9.85 15.10
CA LYS A 514 -4.38 -8.85 15.96
C LYS A 514 -5.15 -7.52 16.00
N MET A 515 -5.66 -7.07 14.85
CA MET A 515 -6.49 -5.86 14.76
C MET A 515 -7.83 -6.05 15.48
N ALA A 516 -8.47 -7.20 15.32
CA ALA A 516 -9.70 -7.55 16.04
C ALA A 516 -9.48 -7.57 17.56
N ALA A 517 -8.40 -8.20 18.01
CA ALA A 517 -8.00 -8.24 19.42
C ALA A 517 -7.72 -6.86 19.99
N TRP A 518 -7.00 -6.01 19.24
CA TRP A 518 -6.78 -4.63 19.59
C TRP A 518 -8.10 -3.87 19.77
N GLY A 519 -9.02 -3.98 18.83
CA GLY A 519 -10.33 -3.36 18.90
C GLY A 519 -11.13 -3.81 20.10
N MET A 520 -11.17 -5.12 20.39
CA MET A 520 -11.85 -5.67 21.58
C MET A 520 -11.28 -5.09 22.87
N MET A 521 -9.95 -5.04 23.00
CA MET A 521 -9.31 -4.46 24.22
C MET A 521 -9.60 -2.97 24.37
N CYS A 522 -9.55 -2.21 23.28
CA CYS A 522 -9.94 -0.79 23.29
C CYS A 522 -11.40 -0.61 23.71
N ALA A 523 -12.30 -1.47 23.24
CA ALA A 523 -13.71 -1.43 23.62
C ALA A 523 -13.92 -1.71 25.11
N VAL A 524 -13.30 -2.78 25.64
CA VAL A 524 -13.36 -3.12 27.06
C VAL A 524 -12.80 -1.98 27.91
N PHE A 525 -11.63 -1.45 27.57
CA PHE A 525 -11.02 -0.33 28.27
C PHE A 525 -11.92 0.92 28.25
N ALA A 526 -12.48 1.26 27.10
CA ALA A 526 -13.37 2.40 26.97
C ALA A 526 -14.65 2.25 27.81
N ILE A 527 -15.24 1.04 27.88
CA ILE A 527 -16.38 0.76 28.75
C ILE A 527 -15.99 0.95 30.21
N VAL A 528 -14.86 0.40 30.66
CA VAL A 528 -14.38 0.51 32.04
C VAL A 528 -14.13 1.95 32.41
N VAL A 529 -13.37 2.70 31.62
CA VAL A 529 -13.06 4.11 31.88
C VAL A 529 -14.33 4.96 31.93
N THR A 530 -15.19 4.80 30.92
CA THR A 530 -16.45 5.55 30.84
C THR A 530 -17.38 5.18 32.01
N GLY A 531 -17.45 3.90 32.37
CA GLY A 531 -18.24 3.43 33.51
C GLY A 531 -17.75 3.96 34.85
N LEU A 532 -16.42 3.98 35.06
CA LEU A 532 -15.82 4.57 36.26
C LEU A 532 -16.07 6.09 36.35
N ILE A 533 -15.87 6.80 35.25
CA ILE A 533 -16.15 8.25 35.21
C ILE A 533 -17.63 8.52 35.46
N TRP A 534 -18.52 7.75 34.87
CA TRP A 534 -19.95 7.83 35.13
C TRP A 534 -20.28 7.55 36.59
N LEU A 535 -19.76 6.47 37.19
CA LEU A 535 -20.01 6.08 38.55
C LEU A 535 -19.57 7.19 39.56
N VAL A 536 -18.37 7.75 39.37
CA VAL A 536 -17.90 8.87 40.20
C VAL A 536 -18.83 10.09 40.05
N ASN A 537 -19.21 10.45 38.83
CA ASN A 537 -20.13 11.55 38.60
C ASN A 537 -21.51 11.28 39.18
N HIS A 538 -22.02 10.06 39.09
CA HIS A 538 -23.29 9.61 39.63
C HIS A 538 -23.31 9.75 41.17
N ILE A 539 -22.30 9.20 41.88
CA ILE A 539 -22.18 9.32 43.31
C ILE A 539 -22.18 10.79 43.75
N ILE A 540 -21.40 11.63 43.07
CA ILE A 540 -21.35 13.06 43.37
C ILE A 540 -22.73 13.73 43.12
N ASN A 541 -23.46 13.34 42.08
CA ASN A 541 -24.77 13.89 41.80
C ASN A 541 -25.81 13.45 42.83
N VAL A 542 -25.79 12.20 43.29
CA VAL A 542 -26.65 11.70 44.38
C VAL A 542 -26.40 12.48 45.66
N ILE A 543 -25.14 12.65 46.05
CA ILE A 543 -24.79 13.40 47.27
C ILE A 543 -25.21 14.86 47.19
N LYS A 544 -25.09 15.47 46.01
CA LYS A 544 -25.29 16.90 45.82
C LYS A 544 -26.76 17.30 45.59
N TYR A 545 -27.52 16.48 44.90
CA TYR A 545 -28.85 16.80 44.41
C TYR A 545 -29.98 15.96 45.04
N GLY A 546 -29.63 14.97 45.89
CA GLY A 546 -30.62 14.09 46.52
C GLY A 546 -31.51 13.43 45.46
N ASP A 547 -32.83 13.54 45.61
CA ASP A 547 -33.82 12.92 44.75
C ASP A 547 -33.78 13.42 43.28
N ASP A 548 -33.22 14.62 43.04
CA ASP A 548 -33.14 15.22 41.70
C ASP A 548 -31.87 14.76 40.92
N PHE A 549 -31.11 13.81 41.44
CA PHE A 549 -29.85 13.37 40.83
C PHE A 549 -30.01 12.94 39.35
N ALA A 550 -31.13 12.30 39.02
CA ALA A 550 -31.39 11.73 37.68
C ALA A 550 -31.43 12.80 36.59
N ALA A 551 -31.81 14.06 36.93
CA ALA A 551 -31.76 15.17 35.98
C ALA A 551 -30.34 15.65 35.65
N HIS A 552 -29.36 15.29 36.49
CA HIS A 552 -27.96 15.69 36.35
C HIS A 552 -27.03 14.58 35.91
N ASP A 553 -27.53 13.33 35.80
CA ASP A 553 -26.75 12.17 35.38
C ASP A 553 -26.56 12.10 33.87
N GLU A 554 -25.36 11.64 33.51
CA GLU A 554 -25.03 11.33 32.13
C GLU A 554 -25.45 9.90 31.80
N ARG A 555 -25.78 9.65 30.54
CA ARG A 555 -26.18 8.32 30.05
C ARG A 555 -25.29 7.87 28.90
N PRO A 556 -24.01 7.57 29.19
CA PRO A 556 -23.00 7.32 28.14
C PRO A 556 -23.30 6.09 27.26
N PHE A 557 -24.10 5.13 27.80
CA PHE A 557 -24.44 3.91 27.10
C PHE A 557 -25.88 3.89 26.55
N GLU A 558 -26.56 5.02 26.51
CA GLU A 558 -27.95 5.11 26.02
C GLU A 558 -28.08 4.65 24.54
N GLY A 559 -26.99 4.69 23.79
CA GLY A 559 -26.93 4.20 22.41
C GLY A 559 -27.25 2.70 22.21
N PHE A 560 -27.19 1.90 23.28
CA PHE A 560 -27.45 0.45 23.21
C PHE A 560 -28.92 0.04 23.39
N LYS A 561 -29.88 0.91 23.20
CA LYS A 561 -31.30 0.58 23.33
C LYS A 561 -31.69 -0.54 22.37
N ILE A 562 -32.15 -1.68 22.93
CA ILE A 562 -32.76 -2.79 22.20
C ILE A 562 -34.25 -2.72 22.37
N ARG A 563 -35.01 -2.55 21.29
CA ARG A 563 -36.44 -2.39 21.33
C ARG A 563 -37.21 -3.71 21.29
N SER A 564 -36.78 -4.66 20.46
CA SER A 564 -37.39 -5.99 20.33
C SER A 564 -36.50 -6.94 19.51
N LEU A 565 -36.71 -8.27 19.62
CA LEU A 565 -36.06 -9.28 18.81
C LEU A 565 -36.26 -9.05 17.31
N GLY A 566 -37.49 -8.66 16.91
CA GLY A 566 -37.80 -8.34 15.52
C GLY A 566 -36.98 -7.16 14.99
N ASN A 567 -36.72 -6.14 15.82
CA ASN A 567 -35.87 -5.01 15.42
C ASN A 567 -34.38 -5.42 15.35
N ILE A 568 -33.92 -6.37 16.17
CA ILE A 568 -32.55 -6.92 16.05
C ILE A 568 -32.39 -7.57 14.68
N LEU A 569 -33.28 -8.47 14.30
CA LEU A 569 -33.23 -9.18 13.02
C LEU A 569 -33.32 -8.19 11.82
N LYS A 570 -34.20 -7.19 11.91
CA LYS A 570 -34.28 -6.14 10.89
C LYS A 570 -32.98 -5.31 10.80
N THR A 571 -32.34 -5.01 11.92
CA THR A 571 -31.08 -4.27 11.95
C THR A 571 -29.97 -5.06 11.29
N ILE A 572 -29.85 -6.37 11.58
CA ILE A 572 -28.90 -7.28 10.93
C ILE A 572 -29.18 -7.36 9.43
N GLY A 573 -30.45 -7.54 9.04
CA GLY A 573 -30.84 -7.59 7.64
C GLY A 573 -30.55 -6.30 6.89
N LEU A 574 -30.83 -5.15 7.51
CA LEU A 574 -30.49 -3.85 6.93
C LEU A 574 -28.98 -3.65 6.79
N ALA A 575 -28.18 -4.03 7.79
CA ALA A 575 -26.73 -3.98 7.71
C ALA A 575 -26.19 -4.84 6.55
N ALA A 576 -26.70 -6.07 6.42
CA ALA A 576 -26.32 -6.96 5.31
C ALA A 576 -26.66 -6.38 3.93
N ILE A 577 -27.84 -5.77 3.78
CA ILE A 577 -28.24 -5.09 2.53
C ILE A 577 -27.30 -3.93 2.21
N LEU A 578 -26.93 -3.11 3.19
CA LEU A 578 -26.01 -1.98 2.99
C LEU A 578 -24.62 -2.43 2.58
N VAL A 579 -24.10 -3.50 3.20
CA VAL A 579 -22.82 -4.10 2.83
C VAL A 579 -22.86 -4.68 1.41
N ALA A 580 -23.97 -5.36 1.06
CA ALA A 580 -24.15 -5.92 -0.28
C ALA A 580 -24.24 -4.83 -1.35
N ILE A 581 -24.93 -3.72 -1.10
CA ILE A 581 -24.99 -2.56 -2.01
C ILE A 581 -23.59 -1.95 -2.17
N PHE A 582 -22.86 -1.76 -1.07
CA PHE A 582 -21.52 -1.18 -1.08
C PHE A 582 -20.57 -2.02 -1.95
N TYR A 583 -20.42 -3.31 -1.64
CA TYR A 583 -19.52 -4.19 -2.39
C TYR A 583 -20.04 -4.57 -3.77
N GLY A 584 -21.36 -4.60 -3.97
CA GLY A 584 -21.96 -4.70 -5.29
C GLY A 584 -21.53 -3.53 -6.19
N THR A 585 -21.53 -2.31 -5.65
CA THR A 585 -21.06 -1.12 -6.37
C THR A 585 -19.55 -1.21 -6.66
N VAL A 586 -18.72 -1.60 -5.69
CA VAL A 586 -17.27 -1.81 -5.89
C VAL A 586 -17.00 -2.86 -6.98
N THR A 587 -17.73 -3.97 -6.96
CA THR A 587 -17.62 -5.04 -7.95
C THR A 587 -18.06 -4.59 -9.34
N LEU A 588 -19.14 -3.81 -9.42
CA LEU A 588 -19.62 -3.25 -10.69
C LEU A 588 -18.58 -2.32 -11.31
N ILE A 589 -18.01 -1.41 -10.52
CA ILE A 589 -16.93 -0.51 -10.96
C ILE A 589 -15.75 -1.32 -11.52
N TRP A 590 -15.29 -2.31 -10.75
CA TRP A 590 -14.18 -3.17 -11.17
C TRP A 590 -14.48 -3.91 -12.47
N ASN A 591 -15.64 -4.54 -12.57
CA ASN A 591 -15.99 -5.34 -13.76
C ASN A 591 -16.15 -4.51 -15.03
N THR A 592 -16.55 -3.25 -14.90
CA THR A 592 -16.76 -2.35 -16.05
C THR A 592 -15.51 -1.60 -16.46
N THR A 593 -14.66 -1.19 -15.50
CA THR A 593 -13.55 -0.26 -15.79
C THR A 593 -12.18 -0.73 -15.34
N ARG A 594 -12.12 -1.80 -14.55
CA ARG A 594 -10.89 -2.28 -13.88
C ARG A 594 -10.26 -1.22 -12.96
N VAL A 595 -11.03 -0.24 -12.51
CA VAL A 595 -10.59 0.76 -11.53
C VAL A 595 -10.85 0.25 -10.13
N GLN A 596 -9.85 0.30 -9.27
CA GLN A 596 -10.01 0.10 -7.82
C GLN A 596 -10.12 1.45 -7.12
N MET A 597 -11.09 1.55 -6.21
CA MET A 597 -11.23 2.68 -5.31
C MET A 597 -10.29 2.50 -4.12
N GLN A 598 -8.99 2.62 -4.39
CA GLN A 598 -7.94 2.47 -3.40
C GLN A 598 -7.00 3.66 -3.49
N VAL A 599 -6.69 4.26 -2.34
CA VAL A 599 -5.67 5.28 -2.16
C VAL A 599 -4.57 4.68 -1.30
N TRP A 600 -3.37 4.56 -1.86
CA TRP A 600 -2.23 3.92 -1.22
C TRP A 600 -2.62 2.58 -0.57
N VAL A 601 -2.48 2.45 0.76
CA VAL A 601 -2.75 1.20 1.52
C VAL A 601 -4.21 1.04 1.96
N PHE A 602 -5.08 1.99 1.64
CA PHE A 602 -6.48 1.99 2.08
C PHE A 602 -7.46 2.04 0.91
N GLY A 603 -8.41 1.13 0.93
CA GLY A 603 -9.57 1.18 0.03
C GLY A 603 -10.40 -0.09 0.04
N PRO A 604 -11.70 0.04 -0.26
CA PRO A 604 -12.55 -1.09 -0.55
C PRO A 604 -12.17 -1.65 -1.93
N ARG A 605 -11.54 -2.80 -1.94
CA ARG A 605 -11.23 -3.50 -3.18
C ARG A 605 -12.13 -4.73 -3.37
N VAL A 606 -12.23 -5.21 -4.60
CA VAL A 606 -12.84 -6.53 -4.84
C VAL A 606 -12.01 -7.61 -4.16
N PHE A 607 -12.67 -8.62 -3.66
CA PHE A 607 -12.07 -9.74 -2.96
C PHE A 607 -12.47 -11.08 -3.60
N ASN A 608 -11.77 -12.15 -3.25
CA ASN A 608 -12.15 -13.49 -3.67
C ASN A 608 -13.37 -13.96 -2.90
N PHE A 609 -14.54 -14.02 -3.58
CA PHE A 609 -15.82 -14.35 -2.96
C PHE A 609 -15.83 -15.75 -2.32
N GLU A 610 -15.06 -16.69 -2.82
CA GLU A 610 -14.92 -18.03 -2.25
C GLU A 610 -14.44 -18.00 -0.78
N ARG A 611 -13.82 -16.92 -0.36
CA ARG A 611 -13.29 -16.72 0.99
C ARG A 611 -14.18 -15.85 1.89
N ILE A 612 -15.38 -15.52 1.45
CA ILE A 612 -16.30 -14.69 2.25
C ILE A 612 -16.61 -15.33 3.60
N ALA A 613 -16.73 -16.65 3.66
CA ALA A 613 -16.97 -17.38 4.91
C ALA A 613 -15.87 -17.17 5.96
N SER A 614 -14.60 -17.11 5.54
CA SER A 614 -13.48 -16.80 6.43
C SER A 614 -13.48 -15.34 6.87
N MET A 615 -13.84 -14.40 5.99
CA MET A 615 -13.94 -12.98 6.34
C MET A 615 -15.04 -12.73 7.37
N VAL A 616 -16.20 -13.34 7.19
CA VAL A 616 -17.36 -13.19 8.09
C VAL A 616 -17.04 -13.65 9.51
N LYS A 617 -16.16 -14.62 9.72
CA LYS A 617 -15.75 -15.11 11.04
C LYS A 617 -15.10 -14.02 11.92
N TYR A 618 -14.46 -13.01 11.34
CA TYR A 618 -13.88 -11.90 12.08
C TYR A 618 -14.90 -10.83 12.48
N ILE A 619 -16.07 -10.76 11.80
CA ILE A 619 -17.06 -9.70 12.03
C ILE A 619 -17.50 -9.58 13.51
N PRO A 620 -17.80 -10.68 14.25
CA PRO A 620 -18.21 -10.58 15.66
C PRO A 620 -17.17 -9.86 16.54
N PHE A 621 -15.88 -10.11 16.31
CA PHE A 621 -14.79 -9.53 17.08
C PHE A 621 -14.63 -8.02 16.76
N PHE A 622 -14.71 -7.65 15.49
CA PHE A 622 -14.75 -6.24 15.08
C PHE A 622 -16.02 -5.54 15.57
N ALA A 623 -17.16 -6.25 15.63
CA ALA A 623 -18.42 -5.68 16.08
C ALA A 623 -18.36 -5.20 17.53
N ILE A 624 -17.60 -5.87 18.41
CA ILE A 624 -17.40 -5.41 19.81
C ILE A 624 -16.83 -3.99 19.81
N TYR A 625 -15.78 -3.74 19.04
CA TYR A 625 -15.16 -2.41 18.93
C TYR A 625 -16.10 -1.37 18.32
N TYR A 626 -16.66 -1.67 17.14
CA TYR A 626 -17.45 -0.69 16.42
C TYR A 626 -18.81 -0.38 17.05
N LEU A 627 -19.38 -1.33 17.79
CA LEU A 627 -20.61 -1.08 18.59
C LEU A 627 -20.31 -0.13 19.75
N VAL A 628 -19.23 -0.39 20.50
CA VAL A 628 -18.83 0.49 21.62
C VAL A 628 -18.44 1.87 21.10
N MET A 629 -17.65 1.95 20.04
CA MET A 629 -17.29 3.20 19.38
C MET A 629 -18.55 3.99 18.95
N ALA A 630 -19.54 3.32 18.36
CA ALA A 630 -20.78 3.97 17.93
C ALA A 630 -21.60 4.47 19.10
N ALA A 631 -21.66 3.73 20.20
CA ALA A 631 -22.36 4.14 21.42
C ALA A 631 -21.65 5.33 22.11
N LEU A 632 -20.33 5.25 22.24
CA LEU A 632 -19.53 6.31 22.89
C LEU A 632 -19.46 7.60 22.04
N ALA A 633 -19.45 7.49 20.71
CA ALA A 633 -19.57 8.66 19.84
C ALA A 633 -20.87 9.44 20.08
N GLN A 634 -21.92 8.77 20.57
CA GLN A 634 -23.12 9.42 21.06
C GLN A 634 -22.97 9.91 22.51
N GLY A 635 -22.39 9.09 23.39
CA GLY A 635 -22.19 9.40 24.79
C GLY A 635 -21.24 10.58 25.04
N TYR A 636 -20.22 10.72 24.19
CA TYR A 636 -19.23 11.82 24.23
C TYR A 636 -19.66 13.06 23.42
N ARG A 637 -20.92 13.30 23.27
CA ARG A 637 -21.44 14.48 22.59
C ARG A 637 -21.68 15.63 23.60
N VAL A 638 -21.20 16.80 23.25
CA VAL A 638 -21.38 18.02 24.06
C VAL A 638 -22.60 18.80 23.56
N LYS A 639 -23.48 19.21 24.46
CA LYS A 639 -24.78 19.79 24.11
C LYS A 639 -24.70 21.02 23.22
N ASP A 640 -23.82 21.96 23.51
CA ASP A 640 -23.77 23.25 22.82
C ASP A 640 -22.74 23.31 21.67
N LEU A 641 -22.09 22.19 21.36
CA LEU A 641 -21.21 22.12 20.20
C LEU A 641 -21.94 21.76 18.91
N PRO A 642 -21.59 22.41 17.80
CA PRO A 642 -22.15 22.03 16.50
C PRO A 642 -21.75 20.60 16.13
N GLU A 643 -22.59 19.93 15.36
CA GLU A 643 -22.46 18.52 15.01
C GLU A 643 -21.08 18.18 14.40
N TRP A 644 -20.55 19.06 13.53
CA TRP A 644 -19.24 18.84 12.93
C TRP A 644 -18.11 18.84 13.96
N ALA A 645 -18.19 19.69 14.98
CA ALA A 645 -17.17 19.77 16.03
C ALA A 645 -17.19 18.52 16.91
N THR A 646 -18.37 18.03 17.26
CA THR A 646 -18.53 16.76 17.98
C THR A 646 -17.92 15.59 17.20
N ILE A 647 -18.18 15.50 15.88
CA ILE A 647 -17.59 14.47 15.03
C ILE A 647 -16.07 14.61 14.99
N ALA A 648 -15.55 15.82 14.80
CA ALA A 648 -14.11 16.08 14.71
C ALA A 648 -13.38 15.67 16.02
N ILE A 649 -13.94 16.02 17.18
CA ILE A 649 -13.36 15.62 18.49
C ILE A 649 -13.33 14.09 18.62
N ASN A 650 -14.41 13.41 18.26
CA ASN A 650 -14.46 11.95 18.34
C ASN A 650 -13.46 11.30 17.34
N VAL A 651 -13.31 11.86 16.15
CA VAL A 651 -12.28 11.39 15.20
C VAL A 651 -10.89 11.56 15.82
N VAL A 652 -10.60 12.72 16.39
CA VAL A 652 -9.29 12.98 17.05
C VAL A 652 -9.04 11.96 18.18
N PHE A 653 -9.98 11.74 19.08
CA PHE A 653 -9.81 10.75 20.15
C PHE A 653 -9.54 9.34 19.62
N ASN A 654 -10.16 8.96 18.52
CA ASN A 654 -10.02 7.61 17.96
C ASN A 654 -8.75 7.42 17.12
N VAL A 655 -8.20 8.47 16.48
CA VAL A 655 -7.05 8.33 15.57
C VAL A 655 -5.74 8.94 16.08
N ALA A 656 -5.79 9.88 17.03
CA ALA A 656 -4.59 10.58 17.49
C ALA A 656 -3.54 9.65 18.09
N GLY A 657 -3.95 8.56 18.75
CA GLY A 657 -3.05 7.54 19.27
C GLY A 657 -2.19 6.90 18.17
N PHE A 658 -2.79 6.57 17.04
CA PHE A 658 -2.06 6.04 15.88
C PHE A 658 -1.12 7.08 15.26
N MET A 659 -1.60 8.30 15.11
CA MET A 659 -0.79 9.38 14.55
C MET A 659 0.44 9.65 15.43
N ILE A 660 0.28 9.65 16.74
CA ILE A 660 1.37 9.86 17.69
C ILE A 660 2.38 8.70 17.62
N ILE A 661 1.92 7.45 17.62
CA ILE A 661 2.83 6.30 17.62
C ILE A 661 3.58 6.17 16.28
N VAL A 662 2.92 6.43 15.16
CA VAL A 662 3.56 6.46 13.83
C VAL A 662 4.59 7.60 13.78
N TRP A 663 4.21 8.79 14.21
CA TRP A 663 5.13 9.92 14.27
C TRP A 663 6.33 9.63 15.17
N TYR A 664 6.09 9.08 16.36
CA TYR A 664 7.15 8.74 17.31
C TYR A 664 8.11 7.69 16.77
N ALA A 665 7.58 6.60 16.21
CA ALA A 665 8.40 5.53 15.62
C ALA A 665 9.27 6.04 14.47
N ASN A 666 8.69 6.83 13.55
CA ASN A 666 9.45 7.44 12.46
C ASN A 666 10.47 8.47 12.94
N SER A 667 10.09 9.34 13.90
CA SER A 667 10.99 10.34 14.47
C SER A 667 12.15 9.69 15.22
N TYR A 668 11.88 8.64 15.99
CA TYR A 668 12.91 7.87 16.68
C TYR A 668 13.90 7.28 15.66
N PHE A 669 13.39 6.61 14.62
CA PHE A 669 14.24 6.09 13.57
C PHE A 669 15.05 7.20 12.89
N ILE A 670 14.41 8.32 12.51
CA ILE A 670 15.05 9.45 11.85
C ILE A 670 16.13 10.10 12.72
N ASN A 671 15.96 10.22 14.01
CA ASN A 671 16.90 10.92 14.89
C ASN A 671 17.97 10.01 15.50
N VAL A 672 17.62 8.78 15.83
CA VAL A 672 18.49 7.84 16.53
C VAL A 672 19.25 6.89 15.58
N GLY A 673 18.75 6.67 14.35
CA GLY A 673 19.34 5.73 13.39
C GLY A 673 19.04 4.27 13.69
N ALA A 674 18.13 4.01 14.62
CA ALA A 674 17.75 2.68 15.05
C ALA A 674 16.25 2.51 14.98
N MET A 675 15.79 1.30 14.72
CA MET A 675 14.39 0.97 14.93
C MET A 675 14.07 1.01 16.43
N MET A 676 12.89 1.50 16.78
CA MET A 676 12.43 1.58 18.17
C MET A 676 12.37 0.18 18.82
N HIS A 677 12.00 -0.81 18.02
CA HIS A 677 11.98 -2.23 18.38
C HIS A 677 12.54 -3.06 17.24
N THR A 678 13.45 -3.96 17.53
CA THR A 678 14.26 -4.66 16.52
C THR A 678 13.52 -5.76 15.78
N SER A 679 12.43 -6.29 16.32
CA SER A 679 11.81 -7.50 15.76
C SER A 679 10.52 -7.27 14.95
N ASN A 680 9.76 -6.20 15.21
CA ASN A 680 8.40 -6.10 14.68
C ASN A 680 7.97 -4.72 14.16
N ASN A 681 8.90 -3.84 13.81
CA ASN A 681 8.56 -2.52 13.27
C ASN A 681 7.69 -2.55 12.03
N MET A 682 7.73 -3.65 11.27
CA MET A 682 6.87 -3.83 10.10
C MET A 682 5.38 -3.71 10.45
N HIS A 683 4.97 -4.07 11.64
CA HIS A 683 3.57 -4.00 12.05
C HIS A 683 3.06 -2.58 12.30
N TYR A 684 3.93 -1.59 12.48
CA TYR A 684 3.51 -0.18 12.53
C TYR A 684 2.90 0.32 11.21
N ILE A 685 3.22 -0.32 10.08
CA ILE A 685 2.61 0.02 8.79
C ILE A 685 1.09 -0.20 8.79
N HIS A 686 0.57 -1.08 9.64
CA HIS A 686 -0.87 -1.30 9.77
C HIS A 686 -1.62 -0.10 10.34
N ALA A 687 -0.95 0.81 11.04
CA ALA A 687 -1.57 2.06 11.52
C ALA A 687 -1.99 2.97 10.35
N PHE A 688 -1.28 2.96 9.23
CA PHE A 688 -1.60 3.80 8.08
C PHE A 688 -3.02 3.55 7.52
N PRO A 689 -3.44 2.31 7.19
CA PRO A 689 -4.82 2.06 6.76
C PRO A 689 -5.84 2.16 7.90
N MET A 690 -5.44 1.95 9.17
CA MET A 690 -6.35 2.05 10.31
C MET A 690 -6.80 3.48 10.57
N ILE A 691 -5.93 4.48 10.37
CA ILE A 691 -6.27 5.89 10.56
C ILE A 691 -7.49 6.28 9.71
N PRO A 692 -7.50 6.19 8.37
CA PRO A 692 -8.67 6.53 7.58
C PRO A 692 -9.86 5.60 7.84
N SER A 693 -9.63 4.31 8.11
CA SER A 693 -10.70 3.36 8.43
C SER A 693 -11.51 3.80 9.66
N ILE A 694 -10.82 4.10 10.76
CA ILE A 694 -11.43 4.49 12.02
C ILE A 694 -12.04 5.89 11.92
N ALA A 695 -11.40 6.81 11.21
CA ALA A 695 -11.96 8.15 10.97
C ALA A 695 -13.31 8.06 10.21
N ILE A 696 -13.35 7.32 9.11
CA ILE A 696 -14.58 7.09 8.34
C ILE A 696 -15.65 6.40 9.20
N ALA A 697 -15.27 5.33 9.92
CA ALA A 697 -16.18 4.60 10.80
C ALA A 697 -16.76 5.49 11.90
N THR A 698 -15.98 6.40 12.47
CA THR A 698 -16.44 7.38 13.48
C THR A 698 -17.49 8.33 12.89
N VAL A 699 -17.24 8.87 11.70
CA VAL A 699 -18.20 9.73 11.00
C VAL A 699 -19.49 8.96 10.70
N MET A 700 -19.37 7.76 10.16
CA MET A 700 -20.51 6.89 9.83
C MET A 700 -21.31 6.51 11.07
N ALA A 701 -20.62 6.20 12.18
CA ALA A 701 -21.26 5.87 13.44
C ALA A 701 -22.24 6.99 13.88
N ARG A 702 -21.79 8.22 13.91
CA ARG A 702 -22.62 9.35 14.27
C ARG A 702 -23.74 9.61 13.27
N ARG A 703 -23.45 9.58 11.98
CA ARG A 703 -24.44 9.85 10.92
C ARG A 703 -25.54 8.80 10.84
N ILE A 704 -25.23 7.54 11.10
CA ILE A 704 -26.24 6.45 11.16
C ILE A 704 -27.04 6.55 12.45
N TYR A 705 -26.38 6.85 13.59
CA TYR A 705 -27.05 7.01 14.87
C TYR A 705 -28.17 8.08 14.83
N VAL A 706 -27.91 9.22 14.20
CA VAL A 706 -28.88 10.32 14.04
C VAL A 706 -30.19 9.86 13.32
N ARG A 707 -30.12 8.77 12.56
CA ARG A 707 -31.24 8.21 11.78
C ARG A 707 -32.03 7.13 12.52
N THR A 708 -31.36 6.43 13.43
CA THR A 708 -31.90 5.22 14.07
C THR A 708 -32.13 5.39 15.58
N GLY A 709 -31.51 6.40 16.19
CA GLY A 709 -31.54 6.61 17.64
C GLY A 709 -30.84 5.49 18.44
N ASN A 710 -30.03 4.65 17.77
CA ASN A 710 -29.28 3.60 18.44
C ASN A 710 -27.95 3.29 17.72
N ALA A 711 -27.03 2.60 18.40
CA ALA A 711 -25.70 2.30 17.93
C ALA A 711 -25.62 1.01 17.08
N TRP A 712 -26.62 0.15 17.10
CA TRP A 712 -26.54 -1.21 16.55
C TRP A 712 -26.31 -1.23 15.04
N LEU A 713 -27.11 -0.50 14.26
CA LEU A 713 -26.92 -0.46 12.80
C LEU A 713 -25.57 0.11 12.43
N ALA A 714 -25.16 1.18 13.09
CA ALA A 714 -23.86 1.83 12.84
C ALA A 714 -22.69 0.89 13.15
N GLY A 715 -22.72 0.21 14.30
CA GLY A 715 -21.70 -0.73 14.70
C GLY A 715 -21.59 -1.93 13.75
N LEU A 716 -22.72 -2.52 13.36
CA LEU A 716 -22.73 -3.69 12.46
C LEU A 716 -22.28 -3.34 11.04
N VAL A 717 -22.71 -2.20 10.50
CA VAL A 717 -22.26 -1.75 9.16
C VAL A 717 -20.75 -1.48 9.16
N ASN A 718 -20.25 -0.73 10.13
CA ASN A 718 -18.82 -0.45 10.26
C ASN A 718 -18.00 -1.72 10.47
N ALA A 719 -18.43 -2.62 11.38
CA ALA A 719 -17.75 -3.87 11.61
C ALA A 719 -17.64 -4.72 10.34
N SER A 720 -18.75 -4.87 9.62
CA SER A 720 -18.75 -5.68 8.39
C SER A 720 -17.87 -5.08 7.30
N LEU A 721 -18.02 -3.77 7.01
CA LEU A 721 -17.25 -3.11 5.96
C LEU A 721 -15.75 -3.10 6.29
N MET A 722 -15.37 -2.73 7.52
CA MET A 722 -13.97 -2.63 7.92
C MET A 722 -13.30 -4.00 8.04
N THR A 723 -14.03 -5.04 8.45
CA THR A 723 -13.53 -6.43 8.42
C THR A 723 -13.21 -6.86 6.99
N ILE A 724 -14.14 -6.65 6.05
CA ILE A 724 -13.90 -7.05 4.65
C ILE A 724 -12.74 -6.25 4.05
N ILE A 725 -12.66 -4.93 4.32
CA ILE A 725 -11.53 -4.09 3.88
C ILE A 725 -10.21 -4.63 4.45
N ALA A 726 -10.17 -4.94 5.76
CA ALA A 726 -8.95 -5.46 6.39
C ALA A 726 -8.53 -6.81 5.77
N CYS A 727 -9.46 -7.74 5.60
CA CYS A 727 -9.18 -9.05 4.99
C CYS A 727 -8.77 -8.94 3.52
N ALA A 728 -9.40 -8.06 2.74
CA ALA A 728 -9.09 -7.90 1.32
C ALA A 728 -7.72 -7.26 1.06
N ASN A 729 -7.15 -6.54 2.03
CA ASN A 729 -5.89 -5.80 1.90
C ASN A 729 -4.72 -6.43 2.67
N THR A 730 -4.77 -7.72 2.97
CA THR A 730 -3.66 -8.45 3.61
C THR A 730 -3.39 -9.77 2.91
N SER A 731 -2.38 -10.49 3.37
CA SER A 731 -2.03 -11.83 2.90
C SER A 731 -2.74 -12.92 3.71
N LEU A 732 -2.67 -14.15 3.20
CA LEU A 732 -3.16 -15.34 3.88
C LEU A 732 -2.08 -15.92 4.80
N GLN A 733 -2.49 -16.65 5.84
CA GLN A 733 -1.57 -17.39 6.71
C GLN A 733 -0.77 -18.43 5.91
N GLY A 734 0.41 -18.77 6.41
CA GLY A 734 1.40 -19.55 5.66
C GLY A 734 2.40 -18.69 4.89
N THR A 735 2.20 -17.36 4.87
CA THR A 735 3.19 -16.41 4.41
C THR A 735 4.22 -16.16 5.51
N VAL A 736 5.41 -16.69 5.32
CA VAL A 736 6.63 -16.16 5.94
C VAL A 736 6.80 -16.40 7.44
N ALA A 737 6.98 -17.64 7.84
CA ALA A 737 7.44 -17.95 9.19
C ALA A 737 8.92 -17.56 9.47
N TRP A 738 9.71 -17.24 8.44
CA TRP A 738 11.17 -17.08 8.56
C TRP A 738 11.71 -15.65 8.42
N VAL A 739 10.87 -14.66 8.15
CA VAL A 739 11.33 -13.25 8.09
C VAL A 739 11.85 -12.76 9.44
N TYR A 740 11.45 -13.41 10.51
CA TYR A 740 11.78 -13.02 11.89
C TYR A 740 12.47 -14.14 12.68
N GLY A 741 12.76 -15.23 12.01
CA GLY A 741 13.40 -16.37 12.65
C GLY A 741 14.90 -16.17 12.71
N ALA A 742 15.42 -16.05 13.92
CA ALA A 742 16.78 -16.17 14.41
C ALA A 742 17.78 -15.13 13.92
#